data_a5861178db643b14644987b4b9c313b2
#
_entry.id   a5861178db643b14644987b4b9c313b2
#
_cell.length_a   1.000
_cell.length_b   1.000
_cell.length_c   1.000
_cell.angle_alpha   90.00
_cell.angle_beta   90.00
_cell.angle_gamma   90.00
#
_symmetry.space_group_name_H-M   'P 1'
#
loop_
_entity.id
_entity.type
_entity.pdbx_description
1 polymer ?
#
loop_
_entity_poly.entity_id
_entity_poly.type
_entity_poly.pdbx_seq_one_letter_code
_entity_poly.pdbx_strand_id
1 'polypeptide(L)'
;VVTNPLTQLGASELPFGAISQAQILVGGFGAEFGRSVGGIVNITTRGGTNNWETGVSLNTTPNSLRAKRLDYYYPNIGASNTKATDGTLRLRREDNVFNETQIGAYLGGPIIKDKLFMFIAAEGTRSDNGQVNQGRTSLTLKENGWKEQKNEINRFYGKLDWNINDDHRLELTAIGDKTKHDNNYYSYDYATRARGNVVKSSEHIELDPDANTGDNGADVLSLRYVGNITDNLTLTAMYGQSKAKHVYQPVGYNANLFAVSADANNRAPGLNYNSSQAYSGNLNFDGSTDSIKSMRLDLEYKLGKHLIRAGVDNNSADSVNAGVYSAGGGTWTYLRTTTPNAPIDVTGGVVPALAQYGGLAAQGYYVQKGLYSTVSNAYTEQSAQYLEDKYQINKDVLLTFGLRNEQFANLNQDRVKFVEMKNQLAPRFSAAWDVNGDSTFKVFGSAGRYAVQMPSVVALRQSNGSLNTNQYFTYTNTDSNGLPTGLVPVTGALSGNSEFGQAKDPKTIAATNLKPMFQDELTLGFEKAYSQNLNFGAKVTYRSLRSTIDDLSDPRVFEDWANRNHVPIGDTWNFSGAAFNPGEDNDFLIDFKGGKGYSQVHLSAAEIGIPKVKRIYKALDLFAEHPYRNGWYGKLNYTWARSEGNTEGQTLSDTATGQADVATTQTWDYKELMYHAKGRLPNDRTHQIKAFGYYDLTPELTIGGNLLIAAGRPTNCKGSLPNPDPRAVNFGINYNSAHFYCFGATPKDNVPSPRGSVGNLEWDRRLDLNLSYKPQQVKGLVLKMDIFNVFNAQVVQKVEERWNNRNVLLNTYGQVLSLSAPRSVRLGAEYNYKF
;
A
#
# COMPACT_ATOMS: atom_id res chain seq x y z
N VAL A 1 -11.47 -2.89 -12.04
CA VAL A 1 -10.37 -3.33 -11.16
C VAL A 1 -10.90 -3.49 -9.75
N VAL A 2 -10.67 -4.66 -9.16
CA VAL A 2 -11.09 -4.96 -7.79
C VAL A 2 -9.89 -4.72 -6.89
N THR A 3 -9.94 -3.61 -6.16
CA THR A 3 -8.94 -3.30 -5.13
C THR A 3 -9.31 -4.02 -3.82
N ASN A 4 -8.37 -4.12 -2.89
CA ASN A 4 -8.67 -4.54 -1.53
C ASN A 4 -9.67 -3.54 -0.91
N PRO A 5 -10.86 -3.97 -0.47
CA PRO A 5 -11.88 -3.05 0.05
C PRO A 5 -11.47 -2.36 1.35
N LEU A 6 -10.67 -3.03 2.17
CA LEU A 6 -10.24 -2.51 3.47
C LEU A 6 -9.27 -1.34 3.33
N THR A 7 -8.25 -1.49 2.49
CA THR A 7 -7.16 -0.50 2.32
C THR A 7 -7.27 0.34 1.06
N GLN A 8 -8.03 -0.11 0.07
CA GLN A 8 -8.11 0.43 -1.31
C GLN A 8 -6.77 0.39 -2.07
N LEU A 9 -5.85 -0.45 -1.62
CA LEU A 9 -4.56 -0.70 -2.26
C LEU A 9 -4.58 -2.05 -2.98
N GLY A 10 -3.65 -2.24 -3.94
CA GLY A 10 -3.56 -3.46 -4.73
C GLY A 10 -4.71 -3.63 -5.73
N ALA A 11 -4.68 -4.70 -6.48
CA ALA A 11 -5.72 -5.06 -7.44
C ALA A 11 -5.64 -6.54 -7.80
N SER A 12 -6.81 -7.18 -8.06
CA SER A 12 -6.87 -8.50 -8.67
C SER A 12 -6.30 -8.46 -10.08
N GLU A 13 -5.59 -9.51 -10.45
CA GLU A 13 -4.95 -9.64 -11.75
C GLU A 13 -5.66 -10.65 -12.64
N LEU A 14 -5.44 -10.55 -13.94
CA LEU A 14 -5.99 -11.43 -14.98
C LEU A 14 -4.92 -12.39 -15.49
N PRO A 15 -5.30 -13.59 -15.98
CA PRO A 15 -4.41 -14.38 -16.80
C PRO A 15 -3.90 -13.55 -17.96
N PHE A 16 -2.61 -13.63 -18.28
CA PHE A 16 -2.03 -12.86 -19.38
C PHE A 16 -2.73 -13.13 -20.72
N GLY A 17 -3.10 -14.38 -20.98
CA GLY A 17 -3.85 -14.79 -22.17
C GLY A 17 -5.24 -14.16 -22.31
N ALA A 18 -5.83 -13.58 -21.27
CA ALA A 18 -7.13 -12.90 -21.29
C ALA A 18 -7.04 -11.41 -21.63
N ILE A 19 -5.85 -10.84 -21.69
CA ILE A 19 -5.65 -9.40 -21.92
C ILE A 19 -5.55 -9.15 -23.43
N SER A 20 -6.40 -8.27 -23.94
CA SER A 20 -6.31 -7.76 -25.32
C SER A 20 -5.49 -6.48 -25.39
N GLN A 21 -5.77 -5.55 -24.49
CA GLN A 21 -5.12 -4.24 -24.43
C GLN A 21 -5.11 -3.71 -23.02
N ALA A 22 -4.04 -3.03 -22.64
CA ALA A 22 -3.96 -2.26 -21.40
C ALA A 22 -3.66 -0.79 -21.73
N GLN A 23 -4.41 0.11 -21.13
CA GLN A 23 -4.26 1.56 -21.27
C GLN A 23 -4.07 2.17 -19.89
N ILE A 24 -3.05 3.02 -19.75
CA ILE A 24 -2.79 3.76 -18.53
C ILE A 24 -3.05 5.25 -18.80
N LEU A 25 -4.05 5.81 -18.11
CA LEU A 25 -4.37 7.23 -18.16
C LEU A 25 -3.76 7.91 -16.93
N VAL A 26 -2.82 8.80 -17.17
CA VAL A 26 -2.12 9.55 -16.11
C VAL A 26 -2.53 11.00 -16.19
N GLY A 27 -3.69 11.32 -15.61
CA GLY A 27 -4.31 12.65 -15.64
C GLY A 27 -5.19 12.91 -16.86
N GLY A 28 -6.01 13.98 -16.78
CA GLY A 28 -6.89 14.41 -17.85
C GLY A 28 -8.04 13.42 -18.18
N PHE A 29 -8.34 12.45 -17.33
CA PHE A 29 -9.39 11.48 -17.60
C PHE A 29 -10.79 12.06 -17.34
N GLY A 30 -11.79 11.60 -18.14
CA GLY A 30 -13.14 12.10 -18.17
C GLY A 30 -13.93 11.94 -16.87
N ALA A 31 -15.10 12.60 -16.78
CA ALA A 31 -15.96 12.57 -15.58
C ALA A 31 -16.54 11.19 -15.28
N GLU A 32 -16.55 10.29 -16.25
CA GLU A 32 -16.94 8.88 -16.09
C GLU A 32 -16.04 8.11 -15.11
N PHE A 33 -14.80 8.56 -14.89
CA PHE A 33 -13.85 7.94 -13.96
C PHE A 33 -13.78 8.70 -12.65
N GLY A 34 -13.86 8.00 -11.54
CA GLY A 34 -13.72 8.54 -10.18
C GLY A 34 -12.73 7.74 -9.34
N ARG A 35 -12.71 8.00 -8.04
CA ARG A 35 -11.98 7.21 -7.03
C ARG A 35 -10.46 7.16 -7.24
N SER A 36 -9.89 8.10 -7.96
CA SER A 36 -8.45 8.15 -8.19
C SER A 36 -7.94 9.59 -8.27
N VAL A 37 -6.79 9.82 -7.64
CA VAL A 37 -6.00 11.06 -7.75
C VAL A 37 -4.67 10.83 -8.47
N GLY A 38 -4.37 9.60 -8.88
CA GLY A 38 -3.10 9.20 -9.53
C GLY A 38 -3.25 8.94 -11.03
N GLY A 39 -4.07 7.98 -11.38
CA GLY A 39 -4.29 7.54 -12.75
C GLY A 39 -5.29 6.39 -12.83
N ILE A 40 -5.64 6.00 -14.03
CA ILE A 40 -6.56 4.91 -14.33
C ILE A 40 -5.82 3.85 -15.17
N VAL A 41 -5.90 2.60 -14.74
CA VAL A 41 -5.50 1.46 -15.55
C VAL A 41 -6.77 0.85 -16.15
N ASN A 42 -6.90 0.92 -17.45
CA ASN A 42 -8.03 0.35 -18.18
C ASN A 42 -7.54 -0.87 -18.98
N ILE A 43 -8.08 -2.04 -18.65
CA ILE A 43 -7.74 -3.29 -19.32
C ILE A 43 -8.94 -3.73 -20.16
N THR A 44 -8.70 -3.88 -21.45
CA THR A 44 -9.65 -4.52 -22.36
C THR A 44 -9.33 -5.99 -22.42
N THR A 45 -10.30 -6.82 -22.08
CA THR A 45 -10.16 -8.28 -22.09
C THR A 45 -10.54 -8.85 -23.45
N ARG A 46 -10.02 -10.04 -23.75
CA ARG A 46 -10.41 -10.79 -24.94
C ARG A 46 -11.82 -11.37 -24.79
N GLY A 47 -12.50 -11.52 -25.91
CA GLY A 47 -13.78 -12.22 -26.06
C GLY A 47 -13.69 -13.23 -27.21
N GLY A 48 -14.66 -14.11 -27.31
CA GLY A 48 -14.77 -15.03 -28.45
C GLY A 48 -15.08 -14.30 -29.76
N THR A 49 -14.70 -14.90 -30.86
CA THR A 49 -14.98 -14.44 -32.24
C THR A 49 -15.66 -15.55 -33.04
N ASN A 50 -15.97 -15.30 -34.32
CA ASN A 50 -16.52 -16.34 -35.21
C ASN A 50 -15.50 -17.44 -35.57
N ASN A 51 -14.24 -17.28 -35.25
CA ASN A 51 -13.21 -18.29 -35.43
C ASN A 51 -12.77 -18.80 -34.06
N TRP A 52 -12.55 -20.08 -33.95
CA TRP A 52 -11.93 -20.67 -32.76
C TRP A 52 -10.46 -20.30 -32.70
N GLU A 53 -10.01 -19.93 -31.54
CA GLU A 53 -8.62 -19.70 -31.26
C GLU A 53 -8.24 -20.31 -29.92
N THR A 54 -7.01 -20.84 -29.83
CA THR A 54 -6.46 -21.39 -28.61
C THR A 54 -4.99 -21.00 -28.50
N GLY A 55 -4.49 -20.98 -27.29
CA GLY A 55 -3.07 -20.81 -27.05
C GLY A 55 -2.64 -21.39 -25.72
N VAL A 56 -1.38 -21.74 -25.67
CA VAL A 56 -0.69 -22.17 -24.44
C VAL A 56 0.60 -21.40 -24.29
N SER A 57 0.99 -21.16 -23.05
CA SER A 57 2.23 -20.48 -22.72
C SER A 57 2.94 -21.17 -21.55
N LEU A 58 4.25 -21.16 -21.60
CA LEU A 58 5.15 -21.61 -20.53
C LEU A 58 6.25 -20.56 -20.36
N ASN A 59 6.41 -20.06 -19.16
CA ASN A 59 7.54 -19.20 -18.78
C ASN A 59 8.26 -19.79 -17.57
N THR A 60 9.58 -19.75 -17.55
CA THR A 60 10.36 -20.21 -16.39
C THR A 60 11.52 -19.28 -16.11
N THR A 61 11.75 -18.99 -14.83
CA THR A 61 12.89 -18.19 -14.34
C THR A 61 13.70 -19.05 -13.35
N PRO A 62 14.62 -19.90 -13.86
CA PRO A 62 15.39 -20.80 -13.02
C PRO A 62 16.47 -20.05 -12.23
N ASN A 63 16.72 -20.48 -11.01
CA ASN A 63 17.77 -19.91 -10.15
C ASN A 63 19.16 -20.02 -10.76
N SER A 64 19.45 -21.06 -11.56
CA SER A 64 20.73 -21.27 -12.24
C SER A 64 21.09 -20.16 -13.24
N LEU A 65 20.07 -19.46 -13.76
CA LEU A 65 20.22 -18.31 -14.69
C LEU A 65 20.02 -16.96 -13.98
N ARG A 66 20.20 -16.94 -12.66
CA ARG A 66 20.07 -15.73 -11.85
C ARG A 66 21.42 -15.39 -11.21
N ALA A 67 21.78 -14.11 -11.23
CA ALA A 67 22.93 -13.62 -10.50
C ALA A 67 22.65 -13.64 -8.98
N LYS A 68 23.71 -13.82 -8.20
CA LYS A 68 23.62 -13.78 -6.74
C LYS A 68 23.17 -12.40 -6.26
N ARG A 69 22.39 -12.38 -5.18
CA ARG A 69 22.03 -11.15 -4.48
C ARG A 69 23.21 -10.65 -3.65
N LEU A 70 23.38 -9.33 -3.61
CA LEU A 70 24.35 -8.72 -2.72
C LEU A 70 23.89 -8.85 -1.27
N ASP A 71 24.82 -9.16 -0.39
CA ASP A 71 24.63 -9.24 1.05
C ASP A 71 24.40 -7.85 1.65
N TYR A 72 23.75 -7.79 2.80
CA TYR A 72 23.64 -6.55 3.58
C TYR A 72 24.70 -6.52 4.67
N TYR A 73 25.34 -5.37 4.83
CA TYR A 73 26.32 -5.10 5.85
C TYR A 73 25.81 -4.08 6.86
N TYR A 74 26.32 -4.15 8.08
CA TYR A 74 26.10 -3.09 9.04
C TYR A 74 26.78 -1.78 8.59
N PRO A 75 26.27 -0.60 8.97
CA PRO A 75 26.99 0.63 8.74
C PRO A 75 28.37 0.59 9.43
N ASN A 76 29.38 1.15 8.79
CA ASN A 76 30.69 1.35 9.42
C ASN A 76 30.83 2.81 9.87
N ILE A 77 30.39 3.11 11.07
CA ILE A 77 30.40 4.48 11.62
C ILE A 77 31.49 4.68 12.68
N GLY A 78 32.44 3.75 12.81
CA GLY A 78 33.57 3.87 13.72
C GLY A 78 33.24 3.76 15.20
N ALA A 79 32.00 3.50 15.58
CA ALA A 79 31.61 3.24 16.95
C ALA A 79 32.07 1.83 17.33
N SER A 80 33.17 1.76 18.09
CA SER A 80 33.73 0.50 18.56
C SER A 80 32.70 -0.27 19.40
N ASN A 81 32.68 -1.59 19.22
CA ASN A 81 32.08 -2.59 20.08
C ASN A 81 30.61 -2.96 19.93
N THR A 82 29.88 -2.49 18.94
CA THR A 82 28.58 -3.08 18.63
C THR A 82 28.60 -3.67 17.23
N LYS A 83 28.14 -4.91 17.06
CA LYS A 83 28.02 -5.55 15.73
C LYS A 83 27.17 -4.76 14.73
N ALA A 84 26.38 -3.82 15.20
CA ALA A 84 25.53 -2.97 14.38
C ALA A 84 26.27 -1.83 13.69
N THR A 85 27.54 -1.58 13.98
CA THR A 85 28.27 -0.39 13.52
C THR A 85 29.68 -0.67 13.01
N ASP A 86 30.05 -1.94 12.90
CA ASP A 86 31.41 -2.39 12.62
C ASP A 86 31.66 -2.69 11.12
N GLY A 87 30.69 -2.46 10.25
CA GLY A 87 30.77 -2.76 8.83
C GLY A 87 30.75 -4.25 8.49
N THR A 88 30.51 -5.13 9.45
CA THR A 88 30.47 -6.57 9.21
C THR A 88 29.17 -7.01 8.58
N LEU A 89 29.13 -8.26 8.12
CA LEU A 89 27.99 -8.89 7.50
C LEU A 89 26.77 -8.90 8.44
N ARG A 90 25.65 -8.32 7.97
CA ARG A 90 24.37 -8.32 8.69
C ARG A 90 23.42 -9.41 8.22
N LEU A 91 23.16 -9.48 6.94
CA LEU A 91 22.24 -10.44 6.33
C LEU A 91 22.84 -11.02 5.07
N ARG A 92 23.05 -12.31 5.07
CA ARG A 92 23.51 -13.04 3.90
C ARG A 92 22.36 -13.23 2.93
N ARG A 93 22.53 -12.82 1.69
CA ARG A 93 21.53 -12.91 0.63
C ARG A 93 22.02 -13.65 -0.60
N GLU A 94 23.31 -13.83 -0.75
CA GLU A 94 23.88 -14.57 -1.89
C GLU A 94 23.48 -16.04 -1.91
N ASP A 95 23.06 -16.60 -0.76
CA ASP A 95 22.55 -17.99 -0.63
C ASP A 95 21.07 -18.12 -1.00
N ASN A 96 20.37 -17.01 -1.23
CA ASN A 96 18.96 -17.02 -1.57
C ASN A 96 18.72 -17.67 -2.93
N VAL A 97 17.69 -18.50 -2.97
CA VAL A 97 17.25 -19.28 -4.15
C VAL A 97 15.90 -18.74 -4.60
N PHE A 98 15.70 -18.71 -5.90
CA PHE A 98 14.42 -18.34 -6.51
C PHE A 98 14.20 -19.12 -7.79
N ASN A 99 13.12 -19.88 -7.85
CA ASN A 99 12.65 -20.53 -9.07
C ASN A 99 11.19 -20.16 -9.29
N GLU A 100 10.81 -19.84 -10.50
CA GLU A 100 9.44 -19.54 -10.88
C GLU A 100 9.09 -20.20 -12.19
N THR A 101 7.89 -20.78 -12.28
CA THR A 101 7.32 -21.33 -13.50
C THR A 101 5.86 -20.86 -13.60
N GLN A 102 5.49 -20.36 -14.76
CA GLN A 102 4.15 -19.92 -15.12
C GLN A 102 3.67 -20.69 -16.33
N ILE A 103 2.46 -21.23 -16.24
CA ILE A 103 1.80 -21.93 -17.33
C ILE A 103 0.46 -21.28 -17.56
N GLY A 104 0.14 -20.95 -18.81
CA GLY A 104 -1.12 -20.35 -19.21
C GLY A 104 -1.74 -21.08 -20.38
N ALA A 105 -3.07 -21.02 -20.47
CA ALA A 105 -3.82 -21.50 -21.63
C ALA A 105 -5.07 -20.66 -21.83
N TYR A 106 -5.53 -20.57 -23.07
CA TYR A 106 -6.83 -19.96 -23.40
C TYR A 106 -7.50 -20.66 -24.56
N LEU A 107 -8.83 -20.51 -24.60
CA LEU A 107 -9.71 -20.96 -25.69
C LEU A 107 -10.80 -19.91 -25.90
N GLY A 108 -11.03 -19.52 -27.15
CA GLY A 108 -12.13 -18.63 -27.53
C GLY A 108 -12.77 -19.03 -28.85
N GLY A 109 -14.07 -18.75 -29.01
CA GLY A 109 -14.76 -19.04 -30.24
C GLY A 109 -16.29 -18.87 -30.14
N PRO A 110 -17.03 -19.20 -31.21
CA PRO A 110 -18.46 -19.10 -31.21
C PRO A 110 -19.10 -20.36 -30.59
N ILE A 111 -20.01 -20.20 -29.64
CA ILE A 111 -20.96 -21.23 -29.24
C ILE A 111 -22.07 -21.27 -30.28
N ILE A 112 -22.54 -20.08 -30.70
CA ILE A 112 -23.47 -19.90 -31.82
C ILE A 112 -22.87 -18.80 -32.71
N LYS A 113 -22.57 -19.14 -33.94
CA LYS A 113 -21.97 -18.20 -34.90
C LYS A 113 -22.76 -16.89 -34.96
N ASP A 114 -22.08 -15.76 -35.00
CA ASP A 114 -22.60 -14.38 -35.05
C ASP A 114 -23.40 -13.95 -33.80
N LYS A 115 -23.76 -14.86 -32.86
CA LYS A 115 -24.69 -14.58 -31.78
C LYS A 115 -24.10 -14.78 -30.38
N LEU A 116 -23.49 -15.92 -30.12
CA LEU A 116 -23.03 -16.27 -28.77
C LEU A 116 -21.60 -16.75 -28.82
N PHE A 117 -20.75 -16.03 -28.12
CA PHE A 117 -19.32 -16.29 -28.07
C PHE A 117 -18.87 -16.60 -26.65
N MET A 118 -17.82 -17.42 -26.55
CA MET A 118 -17.13 -17.67 -25.29
C MET A 118 -15.65 -17.41 -25.39
N PHE A 119 -15.04 -17.03 -24.27
CA PHE A 119 -13.62 -16.97 -24.10
C PHE A 119 -13.27 -17.40 -22.67
N ILE A 120 -12.33 -18.32 -22.53
CA ILE A 120 -11.82 -18.78 -21.24
C ILE A 120 -10.31 -18.72 -21.25
N ALA A 121 -9.71 -18.36 -20.12
CA ALA A 121 -8.28 -18.42 -19.91
C ALA A 121 -7.96 -18.86 -18.48
N ALA A 122 -6.87 -19.58 -18.32
CA ALA A 122 -6.34 -19.97 -17.03
C ALA A 122 -4.82 -19.77 -16.99
N GLU A 123 -4.29 -19.42 -15.83
CA GLU A 123 -2.87 -19.25 -15.60
C GLU A 123 -2.51 -19.71 -14.19
N GLY A 124 -1.49 -20.54 -14.09
CA GLY A 124 -0.90 -20.96 -12.83
C GLY A 124 0.55 -20.54 -12.73
N THR A 125 0.91 -19.84 -11.67
CA THR A 125 2.29 -19.48 -11.35
C THR A 125 2.70 -20.20 -10.08
N ARG A 126 3.84 -20.87 -10.11
CA ARG A 126 4.47 -21.52 -8.95
C ARG A 126 5.86 -20.98 -8.75
N SER A 127 6.19 -20.60 -7.53
CA SER A 127 7.56 -20.25 -7.20
C SER A 127 8.01 -20.93 -5.91
N ASP A 128 9.26 -21.42 -5.96
CA ASP A 128 9.97 -21.99 -4.81
C ASP A 128 11.12 -21.07 -4.46
N ASN A 129 11.01 -20.44 -3.28
CA ASN A 129 11.95 -19.46 -2.78
C ASN A 129 12.64 -19.96 -1.52
N GLY A 130 13.94 -19.80 -1.44
CA GLY A 130 14.72 -20.02 -0.22
C GLY A 130 15.49 -18.76 0.12
N GLN A 131 15.42 -18.32 1.38
CA GLN A 131 16.14 -17.12 1.80
C GLN A 131 16.60 -17.17 3.24
N VAL A 132 17.72 -16.51 3.51
CA VAL A 132 18.11 -16.20 4.88
C VAL A 132 17.13 -15.18 5.44
N ASN A 133 16.40 -15.58 6.48
CA ASN A 133 15.25 -14.84 7.01
C ASN A 133 15.64 -13.84 8.11
N GLN A 134 16.65 -14.16 8.92
CA GLN A 134 17.07 -13.32 10.03
C GLN A 134 18.49 -12.82 9.86
N GLY A 135 18.70 -11.56 10.21
CA GLY A 135 20.01 -10.95 10.27
C GLY A 135 20.94 -11.62 11.30
N ARG A 136 22.23 -11.55 11.07
CA ARG A 136 23.24 -12.10 11.94
C ARG A 136 23.28 -11.36 13.28
N THR A 137 22.95 -12.01 14.37
CA THR A 137 23.15 -11.53 15.74
C THR A 137 24.32 -12.24 16.44
N SER A 138 24.68 -13.45 15.97
CA SER A 138 25.86 -14.23 16.36
C SER A 138 26.35 -15.05 15.15
N LEU A 139 27.51 -15.67 15.25
CA LEU A 139 28.02 -16.61 14.24
C LEU A 139 27.49 -18.03 14.42
N THR A 140 26.70 -18.25 15.49
CA THR A 140 26.13 -19.56 15.81
C THR A 140 24.77 -19.77 15.14
N LEU A 141 24.33 -21.00 15.15
CA LEU A 141 23.03 -21.44 14.63
C LEU A 141 21.88 -20.60 15.20
N LYS A 142 20.99 -20.18 14.34
CA LYS A 142 19.78 -19.44 14.72
C LYS A 142 18.52 -20.20 14.38
N GLU A 143 17.56 -20.15 15.30
CA GLU A 143 16.21 -20.60 15.06
C GLU A 143 15.56 -19.69 14.02
N ASN A 144 14.72 -20.27 13.13
CA ASN A 144 13.99 -19.56 12.09
C ASN A 144 14.87 -18.66 11.19
N GLY A 145 16.16 -18.99 11.10
CA GLY A 145 17.16 -18.21 10.33
C GLY A 145 17.06 -18.38 8.82
N TRP A 146 16.37 -19.43 8.34
CA TRP A 146 16.11 -19.68 6.94
C TRP A 146 14.60 -19.83 6.70
N LYS A 147 14.08 -19.22 5.64
CA LYS A 147 12.70 -19.34 5.18
C LYS A 147 12.67 -20.03 3.82
N GLU A 148 11.91 -21.11 3.70
CA GLU A 148 11.46 -21.63 2.41
C GLU A 148 10.01 -21.20 2.20
N GLN A 149 9.72 -20.67 1.02
CA GLN A 149 8.39 -20.21 0.65
C GLN A 149 8.01 -20.83 -0.69
N LYS A 150 6.89 -21.53 -0.70
CA LYS A 150 6.21 -21.98 -1.91
C LYS A 150 5.03 -21.08 -2.16
N ASN A 151 5.00 -20.46 -3.33
CA ASN A 151 3.88 -19.62 -3.74
C ASN A 151 3.13 -20.30 -4.86
N GLU A 152 1.82 -20.26 -4.79
CA GLU A 152 0.91 -20.67 -5.86
C GLU A 152 -0.06 -19.53 -6.15
N ILE A 153 -0.08 -19.08 -7.41
CA ILE A 153 -1.01 -18.05 -7.88
C ILE A 153 -1.81 -18.71 -9.01
N ASN A 154 -3.13 -18.80 -8.85
CA ASN A 154 -4.03 -19.38 -9.83
C ASN A 154 -5.03 -18.33 -10.28
N ARG A 155 -5.03 -18.02 -11.58
CA ARG A 155 -5.88 -17.03 -12.20
C ARG A 155 -6.77 -17.66 -13.23
N PHE A 156 -8.03 -17.24 -13.24
CA PHE A 156 -9.05 -17.70 -14.16
C PHE A 156 -9.80 -16.51 -14.74
N TYR A 157 -10.15 -16.63 -15.99
CA TYR A 157 -10.98 -15.68 -16.69
C TYR A 157 -11.97 -16.42 -17.56
N GLY A 158 -13.25 -16.03 -17.51
CA GLY A 158 -14.30 -16.52 -18.38
C GLY A 158 -15.19 -15.38 -18.85
N LYS A 159 -15.53 -15.37 -20.13
CA LYS A 159 -16.44 -14.40 -20.71
C LYS A 159 -17.42 -15.07 -21.66
N LEU A 160 -18.69 -14.70 -21.55
CA LEU A 160 -19.73 -14.99 -22.50
C LEU A 160 -20.24 -13.68 -23.09
N ASP A 161 -20.24 -13.58 -24.40
CA ASP A 161 -20.73 -12.42 -25.15
C ASP A 161 -21.95 -12.88 -25.96
N TRP A 162 -23.12 -12.36 -25.65
CA TRP A 162 -24.37 -12.64 -26.36
C TRP A 162 -24.85 -11.40 -27.09
N ASN A 163 -24.77 -11.43 -28.43
CA ASN A 163 -25.43 -10.49 -29.31
C ASN A 163 -26.88 -10.93 -29.44
N ILE A 164 -27.78 -10.32 -28.67
CA ILE A 164 -29.23 -10.60 -28.72
C ILE A 164 -29.74 -10.26 -30.11
N ASN A 165 -29.33 -9.12 -30.63
CA ASN A 165 -29.45 -8.64 -31.99
C ASN A 165 -28.34 -7.63 -32.29
N ASP A 166 -28.37 -6.91 -33.41
CA ASP A 166 -27.34 -5.96 -33.84
C ASP A 166 -27.22 -4.75 -32.89
N ASP A 167 -28.29 -4.40 -32.18
CA ASP A 167 -28.36 -3.26 -31.27
C ASP A 167 -28.15 -3.61 -29.80
N HIS A 168 -28.29 -4.87 -29.40
CA HIS A 168 -28.34 -5.27 -28.01
C HIS A 168 -27.35 -6.40 -27.71
N ARG A 169 -26.45 -6.15 -26.78
CA ARG A 169 -25.43 -7.11 -26.35
C ARG A 169 -25.43 -7.26 -24.82
N LEU A 170 -25.27 -8.50 -24.38
CA LEU A 170 -25.09 -8.88 -22.98
C LEU A 170 -23.74 -9.58 -22.79
N GLU A 171 -22.98 -9.18 -21.81
CA GLU A 171 -21.67 -9.74 -21.47
C GLU A 171 -21.69 -10.25 -20.03
N LEU A 172 -21.35 -11.52 -19.84
CA LEU A 172 -21.11 -12.10 -18.53
C LEU A 172 -19.62 -12.37 -18.38
N THR A 173 -18.99 -11.83 -17.34
CA THR A 173 -17.56 -12.00 -17.07
C THR A 173 -17.33 -12.56 -15.68
N ALA A 174 -16.51 -13.60 -15.59
CA ALA A 174 -16.04 -14.18 -14.34
C ALA A 174 -14.51 -14.11 -14.27
N ILE A 175 -13.96 -13.70 -13.11
CA ILE A 175 -12.53 -13.63 -12.85
C ILE A 175 -12.27 -14.30 -11.51
N GLY A 176 -11.23 -15.12 -11.43
CA GLY A 176 -10.68 -15.65 -10.20
C GLY A 176 -9.19 -15.32 -10.14
N ASP A 177 -8.75 -14.76 -9.02
CA ASP A 177 -7.35 -14.52 -8.72
C ASP A 177 -7.10 -14.98 -7.29
N LYS A 178 -6.33 -16.06 -7.15
CA LYS A 178 -6.11 -16.74 -5.85
C LYS A 178 -4.63 -16.95 -5.62
N THR A 179 -4.15 -16.37 -4.55
CA THR A 179 -2.77 -16.48 -4.12
C THR A 179 -2.69 -17.22 -2.79
N LYS A 180 -1.75 -18.13 -2.67
CA LYS A 180 -1.41 -18.79 -1.40
C LYS A 180 0.08 -18.98 -1.26
N HIS A 181 0.54 -18.93 -0.01
CA HIS A 181 1.93 -19.09 0.39
C HIS A 181 2.04 -20.13 1.49
N ASP A 182 2.92 -21.11 1.30
CA ASP A 182 3.33 -22.05 2.36
C ASP A 182 4.76 -21.72 2.76
N ASN A 183 4.97 -21.33 4.01
CA ASN A 183 6.26 -20.96 4.56
C ASN A 183 6.75 -22.00 5.56
N ASN A 184 7.99 -22.46 5.40
CA ASN A 184 8.67 -23.31 6.37
C ASN A 184 9.94 -22.61 6.86
N TYR A 185 10.12 -22.57 8.17
CA TYR A 185 11.29 -21.94 8.80
C TYR A 185 12.23 -22.99 9.36
N TYR A 186 13.51 -22.76 9.14
CA TYR A 186 14.59 -23.63 9.58
C TYR A 186 15.66 -22.80 10.29
N SER A 187 16.51 -23.46 11.07
CA SER A 187 17.73 -22.83 11.57
C SER A 187 18.72 -22.57 10.42
N TYR A 188 19.59 -21.56 10.60
CA TYR A 188 20.66 -21.23 9.65
C TYR A 188 21.93 -20.85 10.37
N ASP A 189 23.03 -21.49 10.02
CA ASP A 189 24.36 -21.22 10.57
C ASP A 189 25.13 -20.28 9.63
N TYR A 190 25.47 -19.10 10.12
CA TYR A 190 26.19 -18.09 9.34
C TYR A 190 27.66 -18.41 9.07
N ALA A 191 28.30 -19.25 9.90
CA ALA A 191 29.69 -19.62 9.74
C ALA A 191 29.85 -20.69 8.65
N THR A 192 29.03 -21.73 8.72
CA THR A 192 29.07 -22.85 7.78
C THR A 192 28.17 -22.63 6.55
N ARG A 193 27.30 -21.61 6.56
CA ARG A 193 26.32 -21.35 5.52
C ARG A 193 25.31 -22.48 5.34
N ALA A 194 25.08 -23.23 6.38
CA ALA A 194 24.23 -24.42 6.36
C ALA A 194 22.83 -24.12 6.88
N ARG A 195 21.83 -24.52 6.11
CA ARG A 195 20.44 -24.60 6.55
C ARG A 195 20.26 -25.88 7.39
N GLY A 196 19.55 -25.78 8.51
CA GLY A 196 19.14 -26.96 9.29
C GLY A 196 18.13 -27.84 8.52
N ASN A 197 18.07 -29.12 8.91
CA ASN A 197 17.19 -30.08 8.23
C ASN A 197 15.80 -30.23 8.86
N VAL A 198 15.57 -29.64 10.04
CA VAL A 198 14.33 -29.76 10.80
C VAL A 198 13.53 -28.49 10.67
N VAL A 199 12.25 -28.59 10.30
CA VAL A 199 11.30 -27.49 10.30
C VAL A 199 11.06 -27.04 11.74
N LYS A 200 11.28 -25.77 12.02
CA LYS A 200 11.09 -25.17 13.34
C LYS A 200 9.68 -24.60 13.53
N SER A 201 9.14 -24.00 12.47
CA SER A 201 7.78 -23.53 12.39
C SER A 201 7.33 -23.50 10.93
N SER A 202 6.02 -23.51 10.72
CA SER A 202 5.44 -23.34 9.39
C SER A 202 4.13 -22.54 9.46
N GLU A 203 3.74 -21.95 8.35
CA GLU A 203 2.53 -21.16 8.22
C GLU A 203 1.95 -21.27 6.82
N HIS A 204 0.63 -21.21 6.73
CA HIS A 204 -0.13 -21.17 5.51
C HIS A 204 -0.90 -19.83 5.40
N ILE A 205 -0.80 -19.17 4.26
CA ILE A 205 -1.40 -17.86 4.01
C ILE A 205 -2.16 -17.92 2.69
N GLU A 206 -3.43 -17.54 2.70
CA GLU A 206 -4.24 -17.32 1.51
C GLU A 206 -4.69 -15.87 1.47
N LEU A 207 -4.44 -15.18 0.35
CA LEU A 207 -4.81 -13.78 0.14
C LEU A 207 -4.35 -12.93 1.33
N ASP A 208 -3.04 -12.81 1.51
CA ASP A 208 -2.44 -12.05 2.60
C ASP A 208 -3.04 -10.63 2.66
N PRO A 209 -3.70 -10.25 3.77
CA PRO A 209 -4.28 -8.94 3.93
C PRO A 209 -3.24 -7.83 4.16
N ASP A 210 -1.96 -8.16 4.25
CA ASP A 210 -0.91 -7.18 4.42
C ASP A 210 -0.79 -6.31 3.16
N ALA A 211 -1.24 -5.06 3.26
CA ALA A 211 -1.15 -4.06 2.21
C ALA A 211 0.30 -3.81 1.71
N ASN A 212 1.30 -4.25 2.47
CA ASN A 212 2.71 -4.11 2.09
C ASN A 212 3.19 -5.20 1.11
N THR A 213 2.50 -6.32 1.02
CA THR A 213 2.87 -7.42 0.09
C THR A 213 2.21 -7.27 -1.27
N GLY A 214 1.12 -6.52 -1.37
CA GLY A 214 0.37 -6.34 -2.62
C GLY A 214 -0.39 -7.58 -3.09
N ASP A 215 -0.45 -8.63 -2.28
CA ASP A 215 -1.14 -9.88 -2.59
C ASP A 215 -2.65 -9.71 -2.39
N ASN A 216 -3.33 -9.26 -3.42
CA ASN A 216 -4.77 -9.10 -3.43
C ASN A 216 -5.37 -9.98 -4.53
N GLY A 217 -6.33 -10.78 -4.18
CA GLY A 217 -7.06 -11.57 -5.12
C GLY A 217 -8.54 -11.64 -4.75
N ALA A 218 -9.37 -11.88 -5.73
CA ALA A 218 -10.80 -12.04 -5.49
C ALA A 218 -11.46 -12.90 -6.59
N ASP A 219 -12.58 -13.50 -6.24
CA ASP A 219 -13.54 -14.00 -7.22
C ASP A 219 -14.45 -12.84 -7.63
N VAL A 220 -14.57 -12.58 -8.93
CA VAL A 220 -15.39 -11.48 -9.50
C VAL A 220 -16.40 -12.05 -10.48
N LEU A 221 -17.63 -11.60 -10.38
CA LEU A 221 -18.67 -11.83 -11.36
C LEU A 221 -19.26 -10.49 -11.79
N SER A 222 -19.37 -10.25 -13.10
CA SER A 222 -19.98 -9.05 -13.62
C SER A 222 -20.88 -9.32 -14.82
N LEU A 223 -21.99 -8.59 -14.88
CA LEU A 223 -22.94 -8.57 -15.98
C LEU A 223 -22.95 -7.17 -16.56
N ARG A 224 -22.76 -7.07 -17.88
CA ARG A 224 -22.79 -5.81 -18.62
C ARG A 224 -23.74 -5.91 -19.79
N TYR A 225 -24.66 -4.97 -19.89
CA TYR A 225 -25.54 -4.77 -21.03
C TYR A 225 -25.12 -3.51 -21.79
N VAL A 226 -25.13 -3.59 -23.12
CA VAL A 226 -24.95 -2.45 -24.02
C VAL A 226 -26.08 -2.50 -25.04
N GLY A 227 -26.83 -1.41 -25.14
CA GLY A 227 -27.95 -1.31 -26.11
C GLY A 227 -27.96 0.03 -26.83
N ASN A 228 -28.04 0.00 -28.14
CA ASN A 228 -28.35 1.17 -28.97
C ASN A 228 -29.86 1.32 -28.97
N ILE A 229 -30.38 2.15 -28.08
CA ILE A 229 -31.83 2.36 -27.88
C ILE A 229 -32.43 3.10 -29.06
N THR A 230 -31.63 4.00 -29.66
CA THR A 230 -31.87 4.66 -30.93
C THR A 230 -30.52 4.87 -31.62
N ASP A 231 -30.55 5.31 -32.90
CA ASP A 231 -29.32 5.64 -33.66
C ASP A 231 -28.39 6.65 -32.91
N ASN A 232 -28.95 7.43 -32.03
CA ASN A 232 -28.23 8.48 -31.30
C ASN A 232 -28.08 8.21 -29.80
N LEU A 233 -28.77 7.21 -29.24
CA LEU A 233 -28.80 6.95 -27.80
C LEU A 233 -28.30 5.54 -27.50
N THR A 234 -27.17 5.43 -26.79
CA THR A 234 -26.63 4.19 -26.27
C THR A 234 -26.77 4.15 -24.75
N LEU A 235 -27.28 3.03 -24.24
CA LEU A 235 -27.35 2.70 -22.83
C LEU A 235 -26.34 1.61 -22.51
N THR A 236 -25.51 1.85 -21.47
CA THR A 236 -24.67 0.80 -20.87
C THR A 236 -25.09 0.62 -19.41
N ALA A 237 -25.41 -0.59 -19.00
CA ALA A 237 -25.67 -0.96 -17.62
C ALA A 237 -24.71 -2.04 -17.17
N MET A 238 -24.16 -1.93 -15.98
CA MET A 238 -23.23 -2.91 -15.41
C MET A 238 -23.55 -3.15 -13.93
N TYR A 239 -23.54 -4.42 -13.55
CA TYR A 239 -23.52 -4.86 -12.17
C TYR A 239 -22.37 -5.83 -11.97
N GLY A 240 -21.62 -5.66 -10.88
CA GLY A 240 -20.51 -6.54 -10.54
C GLY A 240 -20.42 -6.79 -9.05
N GLN A 241 -19.93 -7.96 -8.70
CA GLN A 241 -19.62 -8.34 -7.33
C GLN A 241 -18.25 -9.00 -7.28
N SER A 242 -17.47 -8.66 -6.27
CA SER A 242 -16.24 -9.36 -5.92
C SER A 242 -16.30 -9.89 -4.50
N LYS A 243 -15.57 -10.98 -4.24
CA LYS A 243 -15.39 -11.54 -2.90
C LYS A 243 -14.00 -12.11 -2.75
N ALA A 244 -13.31 -11.71 -1.68
CA ALA A 244 -12.02 -12.23 -1.25
C ALA A 244 -12.13 -12.86 0.13
N LYS A 245 -11.34 -13.90 0.40
CA LYS A 245 -11.22 -14.57 1.69
C LYS A 245 -9.77 -14.42 2.17
N HIS A 246 -9.58 -14.10 3.44
CA HIS A 246 -8.26 -13.96 4.05
C HIS A 246 -8.01 -15.08 5.04
N VAL A 247 -6.92 -15.80 4.87
CA VAL A 247 -6.54 -16.89 5.76
C VAL A 247 -5.08 -16.74 6.15
N TYR A 248 -4.81 -16.79 7.45
CA TYR A 248 -3.47 -16.86 8.00
C TYR A 248 -3.45 -17.93 9.11
N GLN A 249 -2.78 -19.05 8.84
CA GLN A 249 -2.78 -20.24 9.69
C GLN A 249 -1.35 -20.70 9.98
N PRO A 250 -0.77 -20.35 11.14
CA PRO A 250 0.49 -20.94 11.57
C PRO A 250 0.25 -22.40 12.01
N VAL A 251 1.11 -23.28 11.56
CA VAL A 251 1.00 -24.71 11.88
C VAL A 251 1.53 -25.00 13.28
N GLY A 252 0.74 -25.75 14.06
CA GLY A 252 1.10 -26.14 15.42
C GLY A 252 0.94 -25.04 16.46
N TYR A 253 0.30 -23.93 16.10
CA TYR A 253 0.00 -22.89 17.08
C TYR A 253 -1.10 -23.36 18.06
N ASN A 254 -1.00 -22.91 19.32
CA ASN A 254 -1.99 -23.21 20.35
C ASN A 254 -2.80 -21.95 20.67
N ALA A 255 -4.10 -21.99 20.32
CA ALA A 255 -5.03 -20.87 20.52
C ALA A 255 -5.21 -20.45 22.00
N ASN A 256 -4.90 -21.34 22.95
CA ASN A 256 -5.09 -21.14 24.39
C ASN A 256 -3.78 -20.88 25.13
N LEU A 257 -2.68 -20.68 24.43
CA LEU A 257 -1.36 -20.48 25.02
C LEU A 257 -0.79 -19.13 24.57
N PHE A 258 -0.61 -18.22 25.49
CA PHE A 258 0.01 -16.94 25.23
C PHE A 258 1.44 -17.09 24.70
N ALA A 259 1.83 -16.21 23.79
CA ALA A 259 3.21 -16.09 23.36
C ALA A 259 4.08 -15.54 24.51
N VAL A 260 5.38 -15.90 24.49
CA VAL A 260 6.38 -15.39 25.44
C VAL A 260 7.45 -14.63 24.67
N SER A 261 7.74 -13.41 25.12
CA SER A 261 8.84 -12.58 24.64
C SER A 261 9.77 -12.26 25.80
N ALA A 262 11.04 -12.69 25.72
CA ALA A 262 12.02 -12.48 26.77
C ALA A 262 13.41 -12.27 26.17
N ASP A 263 13.87 -11.02 26.11
CA ASP A 263 15.25 -10.69 25.76
C ASP A 263 16.21 -11.20 26.84
N ALA A 264 17.42 -11.57 26.45
CA ALA A 264 18.41 -12.13 27.37
C ALA A 264 18.67 -11.24 28.60
N ASN A 265 18.68 -9.93 28.42
CA ASN A 265 18.92 -8.97 29.51
C ASN A 265 17.73 -8.79 30.45
N ASN A 266 16.56 -9.30 30.08
CA ASN A 266 15.32 -9.18 30.83
C ASN A 266 14.96 -10.46 31.60
N ARG A 267 15.83 -11.48 31.54
CA ARG A 267 15.65 -12.78 32.17
C ARG A 267 16.24 -12.80 33.59
N ALA A 268 15.43 -13.12 34.57
CA ALA A 268 15.93 -13.40 35.91
C ALA A 268 16.69 -14.76 35.90
N PRO A 269 17.82 -14.87 36.61
CA PRO A 269 18.60 -16.10 36.67
C PRO A 269 17.79 -17.30 37.20
N GLY A 270 18.04 -18.49 36.60
CA GLY A 270 17.50 -19.75 37.10
C GLY A 270 16.06 -20.06 36.66
N LEU A 271 15.41 -19.23 35.82
CA LEU A 271 14.05 -19.44 35.35
C LEU A 271 14.01 -19.87 33.87
N ASN A 272 12.93 -20.56 33.48
CA ASN A 272 12.68 -20.97 32.12
C ASN A 272 11.87 -19.88 31.35
N TYR A 273 12.37 -19.44 30.22
CA TYR A 273 11.70 -18.44 29.36
C TYR A 273 11.41 -18.99 27.94
N ASN A 274 11.48 -20.30 27.75
CA ASN A 274 11.22 -20.91 26.45
C ASN A 274 9.72 -20.97 26.21
N SER A 275 9.28 -20.27 25.19
CA SER A 275 7.88 -20.34 24.76
C SER A 275 7.58 -21.68 24.09
N SER A 276 6.52 -22.35 24.54
CA SER A 276 5.93 -23.48 23.83
C SER A 276 4.94 -23.08 22.75
N GLN A 277 4.63 -21.78 22.62
CA GLN A 277 3.82 -21.27 21.53
C GLN A 277 4.64 -21.26 20.24
N ALA A 278 4.16 -21.95 19.21
CA ALA A 278 4.83 -22.04 17.93
C ALA A 278 4.82 -20.71 17.14
N TYR A 279 3.85 -19.83 17.41
CA TYR A 279 3.67 -18.57 16.71
C TYR A 279 3.31 -17.44 17.68
N SER A 280 3.98 -16.30 17.55
CA SER A 280 3.82 -15.14 18.45
C SER A 280 3.33 -13.85 17.76
N GLY A 281 2.96 -13.93 16.49
CA GLY A 281 2.47 -12.79 15.72
C GLY A 281 0.96 -12.58 15.82
N ASN A 282 0.45 -11.72 14.96
CA ASN A 282 -0.99 -11.49 14.81
C ASN A 282 -1.57 -12.41 13.74
N LEU A 283 -2.81 -12.84 13.96
CA LEU A 283 -3.57 -13.73 13.08
C LEU A 283 -4.81 -13.04 12.55
N ASN A 284 -5.21 -13.40 11.33
CA ASN A 284 -6.55 -13.09 10.83
C ASN A 284 -7.58 -13.96 11.54
N PHE A 285 -8.76 -13.43 11.72
CA PHE A 285 -9.88 -14.20 12.24
C PHE A 285 -10.36 -15.22 11.18
N ASP A 286 -10.73 -16.42 11.60
CA ASP A 286 -11.30 -17.40 10.69
C ASP A 286 -12.61 -16.89 10.10
N GLY A 287 -12.75 -16.99 8.79
CA GLY A 287 -13.88 -16.41 8.05
C GLY A 287 -13.76 -14.91 7.75
N SER A 288 -12.56 -14.31 7.88
CA SER A 288 -12.31 -12.97 7.38
C SER A 288 -12.55 -12.90 5.88
N THR A 289 -13.42 -11.98 5.45
CA THR A 289 -13.80 -11.82 4.03
C THR A 289 -14.03 -10.37 3.69
N ASP A 290 -13.66 -10.02 2.45
CA ASP A 290 -13.99 -8.75 1.83
C ASP A 290 -14.95 -8.95 0.66
N SER A 291 -15.89 -8.04 0.46
CA SER A 291 -16.75 -8.03 -0.72
C SER A 291 -17.00 -6.61 -1.23
N ILE A 292 -17.11 -6.48 -2.55
CA ILE A 292 -17.49 -5.23 -3.21
C ILE A 292 -18.69 -5.53 -4.12
N LYS A 293 -19.71 -4.66 -4.07
CA LYS A 293 -20.81 -4.64 -5.04
C LYS A 293 -20.77 -3.30 -5.77
N SER A 294 -20.80 -3.36 -7.08
CA SER A 294 -20.73 -2.19 -7.96
C SER A 294 -21.89 -2.18 -8.93
N MET A 295 -22.50 -1.02 -9.11
CA MET A 295 -23.54 -0.78 -10.11
C MET A 295 -23.20 0.49 -10.88
N ARG A 296 -23.26 0.39 -12.19
CA ARG A 296 -23.03 1.51 -13.09
C ARG A 296 -24.06 1.57 -14.19
N LEU A 297 -24.54 2.76 -14.48
CA LEU A 297 -25.45 3.06 -15.60
C LEU A 297 -24.88 4.27 -16.33
N ASP A 298 -24.66 4.13 -17.63
CA ASP A 298 -24.15 5.19 -18.51
C ASP A 298 -25.12 5.38 -19.69
N LEU A 299 -25.46 6.62 -19.96
CA LEU A 299 -26.17 7.07 -21.15
C LEU A 299 -25.23 7.87 -22.03
N GLU A 300 -25.18 7.59 -23.31
CA GLU A 300 -24.44 8.36 -24.31
C GLU A 300 -25.41 8.82 -25.39
N TYR A 301 -25.49 10.14 -25.60
CA TYR A 301 -26.41 10.74 -26.58
C TYR A 301 -25.66 11.65 -27.56
N LYS A 302 -25.80 11.34 -28.85
CA LYS A 302 -25.25 12.15 -29.96
C LYS A 302 -26.23 13.22 -30.36
N LEU A 303 -25.87 14.50 -30.21
CA LEU A 303 -26.67 15.65 -30.54
C LEU A 303 -25.86 16.63 -31.42
N GLY A 304 -25.94 16.42 -32.73
CA GLY A 304 -25.18 17.21 -33.68
C GLY A 304 -23.67 17.12 -33.44
N LYS A 305 -23.05 18.21 -32.96
CA LYS A 305 -21.62 18.27 -32.62
C LYS A 305 -21.28 17.89 -31.16
N HIS A 306 -22.29 17.52 -30.40
CA HIS A 306 -22.18 17.14 -29.00
C HIS A 306 -22.27 15.64 -28.82
N LEU A 307 -21.41 15.08 -28.00
CA LEU A 307 -21.54 13.72 -27.45
C LEU A 307 -21.71 13.86 -25.94
N ILE A 308 -22.96 13.83 -25.51
CA ILE A 308 -23.35 14.00 -24.12
C ILE A 308 -23.33 12.63 -23.43
N ARG A 309 -22.62 12.52 -22.33
CA ARG A 309 -22.59 11.35 -21.45
C ARG A 309 -23.10 11.72 -20.08
N ALA A 310 -23.99 10.91 -19.54
CA ALA A 310 -24.45 11.05 -18.15
C ALA A 310 -24.51 9.67 -17.51
N GLY A 311 -24.24 9.59 -16.24
CA GLY A 311 -24.27 8.29 -15.57
C GLY A 311 -24.26 8.33 -14.06
N VAL A 312 -24.50 7.15 -13.49
CA VAL A 312 -24.38 6.87 -12.06
C VAL A 312 -23.37 5.75 -11.84
N ASP A 313 -22.58 5.86 -10.78
CA ASP A 313 -21.49 4.91 -10.44
C ASP A 313 -21.50 4.68 -8.92
N ASN A 314 -22.15 3.61 -8.49
CA ASN A 314 -22.32 3.26 -7.09
C ASN A 314 -21.47 2.05 -6.72
N ASN A 315 -20.93 2.09 -5.50
CA ASN A 315 -20.10 1.05 -4.95
C ASN A 315 -20.36 0.90 -3.45
N SER A 316 -20.46 -0.34 -2.97
CA SER A 316 -20.43 -0.64 -1.55
C SER A 316 -19.38 -1.70 -1.27
N ALA A 317 -18.64 -1.52 -0.21
CA ALA A 317 -17.63 -2.47 0.23
C ALA A 317 -17.90 -2.88 1.67
N ASP A 318 -17.90 -4.19 1.90
CA ASP A 318 -18.10 -4.84 3.19
C ASP A 318 -16.83 -5.64 3.52
N SER A 319 -16.17 -5.32 4.64
CA SER A 319 -15.09 -6.11 5.23
C SER A 319 -15.61 -6.74 6.51
N VAL A 320 -15.70 -8.08 6.55
CA VAL A 320 -16.28 -8.84 7.65
C VAL A 320 -15.18 -9.61 8.38
N ASN A 321 -15.16 -9.56 9.71
CA ASN A 321 -14.09 -10.11 10.54
C ASN A 321 -12.69 -9.62 10.11
N ALA A 322 -12.64 -8.38 9.61
CA ALA A 322 -11.41 -7.75 9.17
C ALA A 322 -10.51 -7.41 10.36
N GLY A 323 -9.23 -7.20 10.09
CA GLY A 323 -8.23 -6.94 11.11
C GLY A 323 -7.58 -8.21 11.64
N VAL A 324 -6.86 -8.08 12.75
CA VAL A 324 -6.03 -9.15 13.32
C VAL A 324 -6.12 -9.17 14.84
N TYR A 325 -5.73 -10.30 15.43
CA TYR A 325 -5.61 -10.46 16.88
C TYR A 325 -4.32 -11.20 17.24
N SER A 326 -3.82 -11.00 18.46
CA SER A 326 -2.63 -11.69 18.95
C SER A 326 -2.84 -13.20 19.05
N ALA A 327 -1.96 -13.99 18.45
CA ALA A 327 -1.99 -15.44 18.52
C ALA A 327 -1.99 -15.92 19.99
N GLY A 328 -2.81 -16.95 20.28
CA GLY A 328 -2.96 -17.47 21.63
C GLY A 328 -3.66 -16.53 22.61
N GLY A 329 -4.25 -15.42 22.13
CA GLY A 329 -4.97 -14.43 22.93
C GLY A 329 -4.12 -13.33 23.53
N GLY A 330 -2.79 -13.35 23.38
CA GLY A 330 -1.91 -12.29 23.89
C GLY A 330 -0.45 -12.69 24.03
N THR A 331 0.34 -11.78 24.56
CA THR A 331 1.78 -11.98 24.74
C THR A 331 2.20 -11.59 26.15
N TRP A 332 3.03 -12.42 26.78
CA TRP A 332 3.78 -12.10 27.97
C TRP A 332 5.16 -11.60 27.57
N THR A 333 5.48 -10.35 27.90
CA THR A 333 6.80 -9.74 27.63
C THR A 333 7.54 -9.53 28.95
N TYR A 334 8.68 -10.19 29.10
CA TYR A 334 9.54 -10.03 30.28
C TYR A 334 10.41 -8.78 30.11
N LEU A 335 10.43 -7.99 31.17
CA LEU A 335 11.05 -6.67 31.17
C LEU A 335 11.98 -6.55 32.40
N ARG A 336 12.91 -5.62 32.32
CA ARG A 336 13.80 -5.27 33.43
C ARG A 336 14.08 -3.77 33.44
N THR A 337 13.99 -3.17 34.60
CA THR A 337 14.47 -1.82 34.87
C THR A 337 15.76 -1.85 35.69
N THR A 338 16.66 -0.89 35.43
CA THR A 338 17.85 -0.66 36.25
C THR A 338 17.58 0.26 37.44
N THR A 339 16.38 0.84 37.53
CA THR A 339 15.94 1.78 38.55
C THR A 339 14.66 1.30 39.23
N PRO A 340 14.68 0.17 39.97
CA PRO A 340 13.46 -0.40 40.57
C PRO A 340 12.79 0.47 41.64
N ASN A 341 13.49 1.46 42.17
CA ASN A 341 12.99 2.43 43.15
C ASN A 341 12.29 3.65 42.53
N ALA A 342 12.30 3.77 41.21
CA ALA A 342 11.64 4.85 40.49
C ALA A 342 10.44 4.35 39.69
N PRO A 343 9.39 5.18 39.52
CA PRO A 343 8.32 4.89 38.57
C PRO A 343 8.85 4.76 37.13
N ILE A 344 8.16 3.98 36.30
CA ILE A 344 8.52 3.75 34.91
C ILE A 344 7.39 4.29 34.03
N ASP A 345 7.70 5.26 33.21
CA ASP A 345 6.76 5.76 32.18
C ASP A 345 6.56 4.72 31.09
N VAL A 346 5.31 4.38 30.83
CA VAL A 346 4.91 3.43 29.78
C VAL A 346 3.77 4.03 28.95
N THR A 347 3.53 3.46 27.81
CA THR A 347 2.41 3.90 26.96
C THR A 347 1.09 3.74 27.71
N GLY A 348 0.37 4.85 27.85
CA GLY A 348 -0.93 4.90 28.52
C GLY A 348 -0.88 5.01 30.04
N GLY A 349 0.29 5.20 30.65
CA GLY A 349 0.40 5.39 32.12
C GLY A 349 1.77 5.21 32.71
N VAL A 350 1.79 4.90 34.00
CA VAL A 350 3.01 4.75 34.79
C VAL A 350 2.98 3.43 35.55
N VAL A 351 4.06 2.68 35.52
CA VAL A 351 4.29 1.52 36.40
C VAL A 351 4.93 2.06 37.69
N PRO A 352 4.32 1.86 38.85
CA PRO A 352 4.88 2.28 40.13
C PRO A 352 6.27 1.68 40.39
N ALA A 353 7.02 2.26 41.34
CA ALA A 353 8.32 1.75 41.78
C ALA A 353 8.22 0.26 42.17
N LEU A 354 8.98 -0.59 41.50
CA LEU A 354 8.91 -2.04 41.61
C LEU A 354 9.51 -2.56 42.92
N ALA A 355 10.44 -1.83 43.54
CA ALA A 355 11.13 -2.25 44.74
C ALA A 355 10.19 -2.53 45.92
N GLN A 356 9.03 -1.87 45.98
CA GLN A 356 8.03 -2.06 47.02
C GLN A 356 7.39 -3.47 47.02
N TYR A 357 7.48 -4.20 45.89
CA TYR A 357 6.91 -5.53 45.75
C TYR A 357 7.89 -6.66 46.17
N GLY A 358 9.16 -6.32 46.48
CA GLY A 358 10.18 -7.29 46.89
C GLY A 358 10.58 -8.31 45.83
N GLY A 359 11.33 -9.33 46.20
CA GLY A 359 11.71 -10.47 45.37
C GLY A 359 12.37 -10.08 44.04
N LEU A 360 11.91 -10.66 42.94
CA LEU A 360 12.41 -10.36 41.61
C LEU A 360 12.13 -8.92 41.20
N ALA A 361 11.04 -8.34 41.64
CA ALA A 361 10.67 -6.97 41.37
C ALA A 361 11.64 -5.96 41.99
N ALA A 362 12.14 -6.23 43.19
CA ALA A 362 13.19 -5.41 43.82
C ALA A 362 14.51 -5.44 43.06
N GLN A 363 14.76 -6.48 42.23
CA GLN A 363 15.89 -6.60 41.34
C GLN A 363 15.61 -5.98 39.94
N GLY A 364 14.41 -5.40 39.78
CA GLY A 364 13.96 -4.74 38.57
C GLY A 364 13.25 -5.63 37.55
N TYR A 365 13.01 -6.91 37.80
CA TYR A 365 12.32 -7.81 36.89
C TYR A 365 10.80 -7.73 37.06
N TYR A 366 10.10 -7.58 35.95
CA TYR A 366 8.65 -7.53 35.89
C TYR A 366 8.15 -8.06 34.55
N VAL A 367 6.84 -8.22 34.40
CA VAL A 367 6.28 -8.78 33.18
C VAL A 367 5.06 -7.98 32.74
N GLN A 368 4.93 -7.81 31.42
CA GLN A 368 3.81 -7.16 30.76
C GLN A 368 2.92 -8.22 30.10
N LYS A 369 1.62 -8.12 30.32
CA LYS A 369 0.58 -8.82 29.57
C LYS A 369 0.05 -7.90 28.48
N GLY A 370 0.38 -8.19 27.22
CA GLY A 370 -0.12 -7.46 26.06
C GLY A 370 -1.31 -8.18 25.43
N LEU A 371 -2.41 -7.47 25.20
CA LEU A 371 -3.57 -7.93 24.46
C LEU A 371 -3.78 -7.03 23.25
N TYR A 372 -3.98 -7.63 22.07
CA TYR A 372 -4.25 -6.89 20.86
C TYR A 372 -5.30 -7.58 20.00
N SER A 373 -6.31 -6.81 19.56
CA SER A 373 -7.30 -7.25 18.58
C SER A 373 -7.93 -6.03 17.91
N THR A 374 -7.97 -6.06 16.59
CA THR A 374 -8.73 -5.11 15.76
C THR A 374 -9.83 -5.82 14.96
N VAL A 375 -10.10 -7.09 15.29
CA VAL A 375 -11.10 -7.90 14.56
C VAL A 375 -12.47 -7.27 14.69
N SER A 376 -13.04 -6.87 13.56
CA SER A 376 -14.35 -6.23 13.50
C SER A 376 -14.87 -6.17 12.06
N ASN A 377 -16.06 -5.63 11.86
CA ASN A 377 -16.65 -5.35 10.57
C ASN A 377 -16.49 -3.87 10.22
N ALA A 378 -16.24 -3.58 8.94
CA ALA A 378 -16.13 -2.23 8.44
C ALA A 378 -16.82 -2.11 7.08
N TYR A 379 -17.50 -0.98 6.85
CA TYR A 379 -18.29 -0.79 5.63
C TYR A 379 -18.04 0.58 5.02
N THR A 380 -18.08 0.64 3.68
CA THR A 380 -18.07 1.90 2.94
C THR A 380 -19.15 1.91 1.88
N GLU A 381 -19.75 3.08 1.70
CA GLU A 381 -20.72 3.36 0.64
C GLU A 381 -20.20 4.53 -0.19
N GLN A 382 -20.30 4.38 -1.49
CA GLN A 382 -19.98 5.43 -2.44
C GLN A 382 -21.05 5.50 -3.51
N SER A 383 -21.48 6.71 -3.82
CA SER A 383 -22.31 7.00 -4.98
C SER A 383 -21.75 8.19 -5.73
N ALA A 384 -21.89 8.17 -7.05
CA ALA A 384 -21.49 9.26 -7.90
C ALA A 384 -22.47 9.44 -9.05
N GLN A 385 -22.68 10.67 -9.44
CA GLN A 385 -23.35 11.06 -10.66
C GLN A 385 -22.39 11.89 -11.49
N TYR A 386 -22.45 11.75 -12.80
CA TYR A 386 -21.63 12.57 -13.68
C TYR A 386 -22.38 12.98 -14.94
N LEU A 387 -21.93 14.12 -15.47
CA LEU A 387 -22.32 14.64 -16.78
C LEU A 387 -21.05 15.08 -17.51
N GLU A 388 -20.93 14.70 -18.76
CA GLU A 388 -19.82 15.09 -19.64
C GLU A 388 -20.35 15.43 -21.02
N ASP A 389 -19.87 16.53 -21.62
CA ASP A 389 -20.13 16.89 -23.00
C ASP A 389 -18.81 16.97 -23.76
N LYS A 390 -18.69 16.17 -24.81
CA LYS A 390 -17.61 16.25 -25.83
C LYS A 390 -18.13 17.04 -27.00
N TYR A 391 -17.72 18.30 -27.07
CA TYR A 391 -18.15 19.27 -28.10
C TYR A 391 -17.11 19.39 -29.21
N GLN A 392 -17.45 18.87 -30.39
CA GLN A 392 -16.64 19.01 -31.62
C GLN A 392 -16.95 20.36 -32.25
N ILE A 393 -16.18 21.40 -31.92
CA ILE A 393 -16.39 22.78 -32.47
C ILE A 393 -16.35 22.72 -33.99
N ASN A 394 -15.26 22.16 -34.49
CA ASN A 394 -15.03 21.87 -35.91
C ASN A 394 -14.24 20.58 -36.03
N LYS A 395 -13.86 20.17 -37.24
CA LYS A 395 -13.15 18.91 -37.49
C LYS A 395 -11.81 18.81 -36.72
N ASP A 396 -11.22 19.93 -36.34
CA ASP A 396 -9.87 20.01 -35.79
C ASP A 396 -9.84 20.29 -34.28
N VAL A 397 -10.97 20.75 -33.69
CA VAL A 397 -11.01 21.16 -32.27
C VAL A 397 -12.09 20.42 -31.52
N LEU A 398 -11.67 19.67 -30.48
CA LEU A 398 -12.53 18.98 -29.52
C LEU A 398 -12.38 19.62 -28.15
N LEU A 399 -13.48 20.00 -27.52
CA LEU A 399 -13.55 20.39 -26.11
C LEU A 399 -14.31 19.34 -25.33
N THR A 400 -13.91 19.12 -24.09
CA THR A 400 -14.64 18.24 -23.17
C THR A 400 -14.89 18.97 -21.87
N PHE A 401 -16.16 19.01 -21.44
CA PHE A 401 -16.60 19.58 -20.17
C PHE A 401 -17.23 18.47 -19.35
N GLY A 402 -16.72 18.22 -18.16
CA GLY A 402 -17.22 17.20 -17.27
C GLY A 402 -17.47 17.73 -15.86
N LEU A 403 -18.50 17.23 -15.21
CA LEU A 403 -18.77 17.44 -13.81
C LEU A 403 -19.13 16.11 -13.17
N ARG A 404 -18.41 15.76 -12.11
CA ARG A 404 -18.73 14.59 -11.29
C ARG A 404 -19.06 15.04 -9.88
N ASN A 405 -20.16 14.51 -9.33
CA ASN A 405 -20.57 14.70 -7.95
C ASN A 405 -20.39 13.38 -7.20
N GLU A 406 -19.53 13.36 -6.21
CA GLU A 406 -19.22 12.16 -5.42
C GLU A 406 -19.78 12.28 -4.01
N GLN A 407 -20.17 11.15 -3.43
CA GLN A 407 -20.62 11.03 -2.05
C GLN A 407 -19.96 9.81 -1.43
N PHE A 408 -19.41 9.97 -0.22
CA PHE A 408 -18.69 8.94 0.50
C PHE A 408 -19.23 8.78 1.90
N ALA A 409 -19.37 7.54 2.37
CA ALA A 409 -19.68 7.25 3.75
C ALA A 409 -18.85 6.07 4.26
N ASN A 410 -18.36 6.19 5.50
CA ASN A 410 -17.76 5.12 6.24
C ASN A 410 -18.66 4.78 7.44
N LEU A 411 -18.87 3.48 7.64
CA LEU A 411 -19.77 2.96 8.65
C LEU A 411 -19.01 2.01 9.59
N ASN A 412 -19.37 2.03 10.86
CA ASN A 412 -18.79 1.15 11.88
C ASN A 412 -19.38 -0.28 11.80
N GLN A 413 -18.98 -1.13 12.74
CA GLN A 413 -19.44 -2.52 12.83
C GLN A 413 -20.97 -2.67 12.93
N ASP A 414 -21.66 -1.68 13.47
CA ASP A 414 -23.11 -1.64 13.64
C ASP A 414 -23.84 -0.95 12.47
N ARG A 415 -23.11 -0.71 11.37
CA ARG A 415 -23.57 0.04 10.17
C ARG A 415 -24.02 1.47 10.47
N VAL A 416 -23.51 2.10 11.52
CA VAL A 416 -23.72 3.50 11.82
C VAL A 416 -22.68 4.33 11.10
N LYS A 417 -23.13 5.34 10.34
CA LYS A 417 -22.24 6.28 9.66
C LYS A 417 -21.51 7.15 10.68
N PHE A 418 -20.19 7.10 10.68
CA PHE A 418 -19.35 8.00 11.48
C PHE A 418 -18.66 9.05 10.62
N VAL A 419 -18.56 8.82 9.30
CA VAL A 419 -18.14 9.80 8.30
C VAL A 419 -19.15 9.79 7.16
N GLU A 420 -19.64 10.98 6.79
CA GLU A 420 -20.49 11.17 5.61
C GLU A 420 -20.10 12.47 4.89
N MET A 421 -19.68 12.37 3.66
CA MET A 421 -19.29 13.50 2.80
C MET A 421 -20.22 13.53 1.58
N LYS A 422 -21.04 14.56 1.47
CA LYS A 422 -22.01 14.76 0.39
C LYS A 422 -21.56 15.84 -0.58
N ASN A 423 -22.03 15.74 -1.83
CA ASN A 423 -21.91 16.80 -2.84
C ASN A 423 -20.46 17.22 -3.11
N GLN A 424 -19.55 16.27 -3.27
CA GLN A 424 -18.15 16.55 -3.60
C GLN A 424 -18.01 16.77 -5.10
N LEU A 425 -18.05 18.02 -5.53
CA LEU A 425 -18.00 18.40 -6.93
C LEU A 425 -16.57 18.37 -7.48
N ALA A 426 -16.39 17.65 -8.59
CA ALA A 426 -15.14 17.47 -9.29
C ALA A 426 -15.28 17.92 -10.77
N PRO A 427 -15.13 19.21 -11.06
CA PRO A 427 -15.17 19.72 -12.44
C PRO A 427 -13.92 19.28 -13.21
N ARG A 428 -14.10 19.03 -14.50
CA ARG A 428 -13.03 18.62 -15.43
C ARG A 428 -13.22 19.30 -16.77
N PHE A 429 -12.13 19.74 -17.34
CA PHE A 429 -12.07 20.35 -18.65
C PHE A 429 -10.90 19.77 -19.43
N SER A 430 -11.09 19.52 -20.72
CA SER A 430 -9.98 19.24 -21.63
C SER A 430 -10.24 19.79 -23.03
N ALA A 431 -9.14 20.05 -23.72
CA ALA A 431 -9.16 20.51 -25.11
C ALA A 431 -8.10 19.76 -25.90
N ALA A 432 -8.43 19.41 -27.13
CA ALA A 432 -7.51 18.87 -28.12
C ALA A 432 -7.70 19.61 -29.45
N TRP A 433 -6.61 20.05 -30.03
CA TRP A 433 -6.57 20.77 -31.30
C TRP A 433 -5.58 20.15 -32.27
N ASP A 434 -6.07 19.70 -33.40
CA ASP A 434 -5.26 19.37 -34.56
C ASP A 434 -4.90 20.64 -35.31
N VAL A 435 -3.68 21.15 -35.07
CA VAL A 435 -3.25 22.47 -35.57
C VAL A 435 -3.22 22.56 -37.09
N ASN A 436 -2.81 21.49 -37.73
CA ASN A 436 -2.66 21.41 -39.20
C ASN A 436 -3.92 20.85 -39.89
N GLY A 437 -4.83 20.23 -39.11
CA GLY A 437 -6.03 19.58 -39.64
C GLY A 437 -5.77 18.27 -40.42
N ASP A 438 -4.56 17.71 -40.27
CA ASP A 438 -4.08 16.51 -40.95
C ASP A 438 -3.56 15.44 -39.98
N SER A 439 -3.84 15.61 -38.68
CA SER A 439 -3.42 14.75 -37.56
C SER A 439 -1.90 14.67 -37.36
N THR A 440 -1.14 15.57 -37.96
CA THR A 440 0.33 15.60 -37.78
C THR A 440 0.80 16.45 -36.61
N PHE A 441 -0.02 17.41 -36.15
CA PHE A 441 0.33 18.28 -35.05
C PHE A 441 -0.86 18.52 -34.13
N LYS A 442 -0.81 17.88 -32.93
CA LYS A 442 -1.82 17.98 -31.87
C LYS A 442 -1.31 18.81 -30.72
N VAL A 443 -2.09 19.80 -30.29
CA VAL A 443 -1.93 20.50 -29.01
C VAL A 443 -3.09 20.09 -28.09
N PHE A 444 -2.80 19.80 -26.84
CA PHE A 444 -3.81 19.36 -25.87
C PHE A 444 -3.56 19.93 -24.50
N GLY A 445 -4.62 20.05 -23.72
CA GLY A 445 -4.54 20.44 -22.34
C GLY A 445 -5.73 19.96 -21.52
N SER A 446 -5.55 19.87 -20.21
CA SER A 446 -6.63 19.52 -19.28
C SER A 446 -6.46 20.23 -17.96
N ALA A 447 -7.60 20.50 -17.31
CA ALA A 447 -7.68 20.98 -15.94
C ALA A 447 -8.80 20.22 -15.23
N GLY A 448 -8.53 19.71 -14.02
CA GLY A 448 -9.53 18.90 -13.35
C GLY A 448 -9.29 18.75 -11.84
N ARG A 449 -10.39 18.46 -11.15
CA ARG A 449 -10.38 18.03 -9.75
C ARG A 449 -10.68 16.55 -9.66
N TYR A 450 -9.94 15.88 -8.79
CA TYR A 450 -10.04 14.44 -8.56
C TYR A 450 -10.11 14.17 -7.06
N ALA A 451 -11.07 13.34 -6.64
CA ALA A 451 -11.27 12.98 -5.24
C ALA A 451 -11.12 11.48 -5.02
N VAL A 452 -10.72 11.13 -3.79
CA VAL A 452 -10.66 9.75 -3.32
C VAL A 452 -11.31 9.66 -1.94
N GLN A 453 -12.02 8.55 -1.70
CA GLN A 453 -12.68 8.31 -0.42
C GLN A 453 -11.69 7.88 0.67
N MET A 454 -12.13 7.92 1.92
CA MET A 454 -11.43 7.34 3.05
C MET A 454 -11.65 5.81 3.04
N PRO A 455 -10.58 4.99 3.19
CA PRO A 455 -10.71 3.54 3.18
C PRO A 455 -11.41 3.01 4.43
N SER A 456 -11.98 1.80 4.35
CA SER A 456 -12.75 1.21 5.46
C SER A 456 -11.89 0.77 6.65
N VAL A 457 -10.57 0.57 6.46
CA VAL A 457 -9.64 0.21 7.54
C VAL A 457 -9.69 1.19 8.72
N VAL A 458 -10.00 2.45 8.45
CA VAL A 458 -10.14 3.50 9.48
C VAL A 458 -11.18 3.11 10.53
N ALA A 459 -12.27 2.44 10.13
CA ALA A 459 -13.30 2.00 11.07
C ALA A 459 -12.78 1.03 12.13
N LEU A 460 -11.82 0.18 11.78
CA LEU A 460 -11.27 -0.83 12.71
C LEU A 460 -10.59 -0.19 13.94
N ARG A 461 -9.94 0.95 13.73
CA ARG A 461 -9.18 1.64 14.79
C ARG A 461 -9.94 2.81 15.40
N GLN A 462 -10.66 3.57 14.60
CA GLN A 462 -11.30 4.81 15.05
C GLN A 462 -12.72 4.63 15.58
N SER A 463 -13.53 3.71 15.03
CA SER A 463 -14.94 3.60 15.42
C SER A 463 -15.32 2.29 16.08
N ASN A 464 -14.63 1.21 15.79
CA ASN A 464 -14.97 -0.12 16.30
C ASN A 464 -14.31 -0.41 17.65
N GLY A 465 -14.63 -1.55 18.24
CA GLY A 465 -14.11 -1.99 19.53
C GLY A 465 -12.69 -2.58 19.43
N SER A 466 -11.69 -1.77 19.09
CA SER A 466 -10.29 -2.22 19.10
C SER A 466 -9.78 -2.44 20.53
N LEU A 467 -8.99 -3.49 20.73
CA LEU A 467 -8.32 -3.83 21.97
C LEU A 467 -6.81 -3.70 21.79
N ASN A 468 -6.17 -2.82 22.56
CA ASN A 468 -4.71 -2.66 22.56
C ASN A 468 -4.29 -2.22 23.96
N THR A 469 -4.07 -3.21 24.83
CA THR A 469 -3.81 -2.96 26.25
C THR A 469 -2.56 -3.65 26.73
N ASN A 470 -1.88 -3.00 27.64
CA ASN A 470 -0.78 -3.55 28.42
C ASN A 470 -1.11 -3.50 29.90
N GLN A 471 -0.93 -4.61 30.59
CA GLN A 471 -1.03 -4.68 32.06
C GLN A 471 0.29 -5.22 32.61
N TYR A 472 0.76 -4.63 33.70
CA TYR A 472 2.05 -4.96 34.29
C TYR A 472 1.88 -5.71 35.60
N PHE A 473 2.75 -6.72 35.82
CA PHE A 473 2.75 -7.60 36.96
C PHE A 473 4.17 -7.82 37.47
N THR A 474 4.27 -8.11 38.75
CA THR A 474 5.44 -8.82 39.27
C THR A 474 5.19 -10.33 39.20
N TYR A 475 6.26 -11.11 39.20
CA TYR A 475 6.17 -12.59 39.12
C TYR A 475 7.25 -13.21 40.00
N THR A 476 7.05 -14.47 40.41
CA THR A 476 8.00 -15.18 41.28
C THR A 476 8.71 -16.33 40.57
N ASN A 477 8.08 -16.91 39.55
CA ASN A 477 8.61 -18.04 38.80
C ASN A 477 8.02 -18.09 37.39
N THR A 478 8.46 -19.06 36.58
CA THR A 478 7.92 -19.39 35.28
C THR A 478 7.55 -20.87 35.20
N ASP A 479 6.57 -21.24 34.40
CA ASP A 479 6.19 -22.63 34.15
C ASP A 479 7.02 -23.29 33.04
N SER A 480 6.66 -24.53 32.67
CA SER A 480 7.32 -25.27 31.58
C SER A 480 7.14 -24.64 30.21
N ASN A 481 6.12 -23.80 30.01
CA ASN A 481 5.84 -23.08 28.77
C ASN A 481 6.49 -21.68 28.74
N GLY A 482 7.24 -21.33 29.79
CA GLY A 482 7.82 -20.00 29.94
C GLY A 482 6.83 -18.93 30.39
N LEU A 483 5.60 -19.30 30.80
CA LEU A 483 4.61 -18.35 31.28
C LEU A 483 4.89 -17.95 32.74
N PRO A 484 4.66 -16.66 33.07
CA PRO A 484 4.91 -16.18 34.45
C PRO A 484 3.91 -16.76 35.46
N THR A 485 4.41 -17.09 36.64
CA THR A 485 3.61 -17.59 37.78
C THR A 485 3.87 -16.76 39.01
N GLY A 486 2.97 -16.86 40.03
CA GLY A 486 3.02 -16.04 41.22
C GLY A 486 2.82 -14.55 40.90
N LEU A 487 1.88 -14.27 40.00
CA LEU A 487 1.59 -12.94 39.50
C LEU A 487 0.92 -12.06 40.52
N VAL A 488 1.43 -10.84 40.74
CA VAL A 488 0.76 -9.76 41.47
C VAL A 488 0.63 -8.56 40.51
N PRO A 489 -0.62 -8.07 40.28
CA PRO A 489 -0.83 -6.92 39.41
C PRO A 489 -0.19 -5.65 40.00
N VAL A 490 0.56 -4.93 39.18
CA VAL A 490 1.18 -3.64 39.52
C VAL A 490 0.32 -2.49 38.98
N THR A 491 -0.30 -2.71 37.83
CA THR A 491 -1.22 -1.74 37.21
C THR A 491 -2.54 -2.39 36.83
N GLY A 492 -3.56 -1.59 36.56
CA GLY A 492 -4.68 -1.99 35.71
C GLY A 492 -4.24 -2.16 34.25
N ALA A 493 -5.17 -2.49 33.38
CA ALA A 493 -4.93 -2.44 31.92
C ALA A 493 -4.71 -0.98 31.49
N LEU A 494 -3.63 -0.72 30.76
CA LEU A 494 -3.26 0.59 30.23
C LEU A 494 -3.37 0.56 28.71
N SER A 495 -3.82 1.65 28.10
CA SER A 495 -3.88 1.81 26.65
C SER A 495 -3.52 3.25 26.27
N GLY A 496 -2.60 3.42 25.33
CA GLY A 496 -2.23 4.76 24.84
C GLY A 496 -3.34 5.47 24.07
N ASN A 497 -4.24 4.71 23.45
CA ASN A 497 -5.32 5.23 22.59
C ASN A 497 -6.72 4.89 23.15
N SER A 498 -6.86 4.53 24.43
CA SER A 498 -8.13 4.10 25.03
C SER A 498 -8.81 2.91 24.32
N GLU A 499 -8.02 2.02 23.76
CA GLU A 499 -8.48 0.84 23.03
C GLU A 499 -8.66 -0.34 24.02
N PHE A 500 -9.77 -0.36 24.75
CA PHE A 500 -10.10 -1.38 25.75
C PHE A 500 -11.13 -2.41 25.27
N GLY A 501 -11.39 -2.47 23.94
CA GLY A 501 -12.33 -3.41 23.32
C GLY A 501 -13.77 -2.91 23.20
N GLN A 502 -14.11 -1.70 23.68
CA GLN A 502 -15.41 -1.07 23.48
C GLN A 502 -15.45 -0.30 22.17
N ALA A 503 -16.62 -0.34 21.50
CA ALA A 503 -16.88 0.54 20.38
C ALA A 503 -16.88 2.01 20.85
N LYS A 504 -16.31 2.88 20.04
CA LYS A 504 -16.27 4.31 20.30
C LYS A 504 -17.58 4.96 19.85
N ASP A 505 -17.94 6.09 20.45
CA ASP A 505 -19.12 6.85 20.04
C ASP A 505 -18.92 7.44 18.64
N PRO A 506 -19.69 6.99 17.63
CA PRO A 506 -19.51 7.42 16.25
C PRO A 506 -19.71 8.92 16.01
N LYS A 507 -20.32 9.64 16.96
CA LYS A 507 -20.51 11.08 16.88
C LYS A 507 -19.24 11.88 17.22
N THR A 508 -18.30 11.29 17.99
CA THR A 508 -17.14 12.00 18.55
C THR A 508 -15.83 11.73 17.82
N ILE A 509 -15.81 10.78 16.90
CA ILE A 509 -14.58 10.25 16.28
C ILE A 509 -14.26 10.85 14.90
N ALA A 510 -15.02 11.82 14.46
CA ALA A 510 -14.76 12.49 13.20
C ALA A 510 -15.27 13.93 13.25
N ALA A 511 -14.59 14.84 12.57
CA ALA A 511 -15.10 16.18 12.36
C ALA A 511 -16.37 16.13 11.51
N THR A 512 -17.36 16.97 11.85
CA THR A 512 -18.66 17.00 11.18
C THR A 512 -18.63 17.69 9.82
N ASN A 513 -17.57 18.47 9.54
CA ASN A 513 -17.37 19.24 8.32
C ASN A 513 -16.27 18.67 7.41
N LEU A 514 -15.99 17.35 7.49
CA LEU A 514 -14.95 16.68 6.72
C LEU A 514 -15.10 16.85 5.21
N LYS A 515 -13.96 17.06 4.55
CA LYS A 515 -13.80 17.03 3.10
C LYS A 515 -12.96 15.81 2.71
N PRO A 516 -13.22 15.17 1.56
CA PRO A 516 -12.43 14.05 1.09
C PRO A 516 -11.01 14.50 0.73
N MET A 517 -10.12 13.54 0.54
CA MET A 517 -8.85 13.82 -0.12
C MET A 517 -9.12 14.21 -1.56
N PHE A 518 -8.68 15.39 -1.98
CA PHE A 518 -8.79 15.83 -3.36
C PHE A 518 -7.57 16.59 -3.86
N GLN A 519 -7.35 16.51 -5.16
CA GLN A 519 -6.23 17.08 -5.88
C GLN A 519 -6.72 17.84 -7.10
N ASP A 520 -6.13 19.01 -7.35
CA ASP A 520 -6.29 19.75 -8.60
C ASP A 520 -5.10 19.44 -9.52
N GLU A 521 -5.37 19.26 -10.80
CA GLU A 521 -4.39 18.95 -11.84
C GLU A 521 -4.56 19.87 -13.04
N LEU A 522 -3.43 20.28 -13.60
CA LEU A 522 -3.34 20.99 -14.88
C LEU A 522 -2.30 20.31 -15.76
N THR A 523 -2.65 20.04 -17.01
CA THR A 523 -1.72 19.55 -18.03
C THR A 523 -1.79 20.39 -19.28
N LEU A 524 -0.66 20.53 -19.96
CA LEU A 524 -0.57 21.15 -21.29
C LEU A 524 0.52 20.41 -22.07
N GLY A 525 0.27 20.10 -23.33
CA GLY A 525 1.23 19.40 -24.13
C GLY A 525 0.98 19.50 -25.63
N PHE A 526 1.94 19.00 -26.38
CA PHE A 526 1.82 18.81 -27.81
C PHE A 526 2.47 17.50 -28.26
N GLU A 527 2.01 17.01 -29.39
CA GLU A 527 2.58 15.87 -30.11
C GLU A 527 2.67 16.23 -31.60
N LYS A 528 3.82 15.95 -32.22
CA LYS A 528 4.04 16.24 -33.64
C LYS A 528 4.65 15.04 -34.37
N ALA A 529 3.98 14.59 -35.40
CA ALA A 529 4.57 13.72 -36.40
C ALA A 529 5.41 14.59 -37.37
N TYR A 530 6.72 14.67 -37.08
CA TYR A 530 7.63 15.53 -37.87
C TYR A 530 7.95 14.93 -39.24
N SER A 531 8.09 13.62 -39.25
CA SER A 531 8.34 12.85 -40.46
C SER A 531 7.79 11.42 -40.28
N GLN A 532 7.86 10.62 -41.33
CA GLN A 532 7.49 9.20 -41.24
C GLN A 532 8.38 8.39 -40.28
N ASN A 533 9.53 8.95 -39.87
CA ASN A 533 10.52 8.31 -39.01
C ASN A 533 10.64 8.96 -37.62
N LEU A 534 9.93 10.07 -37.38
CA LEU A 534 10.08 10.79 -36.10
C LEU A 534 8.79 11.46 -35.70
N ASN A 535 8.26 10.99 -34.55
CA ASN A 535 7.28 11.69 -33.75
C ASN A 535 7.97 12.22 -32.49
N PHE A 536 7.58 13.39 -32.02
CA PHE A 536 8.05 13.91 -30.74
C PHE A 536 6.98 14.77 -30.06
N GLY A 537 7.14 14.98 -28.78
CA GLY A 537 6.24 15.83 -28.04
C GLY A 537 6.76 16.22 -26.67
N ALA A 538 6.03 17.14 -26.07
CA ALA A 538 6.28 17.60 -24.72
C ALA A 538 4.97 17.75 -23.95
N LYS A 539 5.02 17.48 -22.66
CA LYS A 539 3.89 17.68 -21.74
C LYS A 539 4.38 18.26 -20.41
N VAL A 540 3.73 19.32 -19.97
CA VAL A 540 3.91 19.89 -18.64
C VAL A 540 2.74 19.45 -17.76
N THR A 541 3.03 19.00 -16.54
CA THR A 541 2.04 18.59 -15.55
C THR A 541 2.25 19.36 -14.25
N TYR A 542 1.17 19.88 -13.70
CA TYR A 542 1.12 20.47 -12.37
C TYR A 542 0.01 19.82 -11.56
N ARG A 543 0.33 19.30 -10.36
CA ARG A 543 -0.64 18.73 -9.42
C ARG A 543 -0.49 19.36 -8.05
N SER A 544 -1.61 19.64 -7.40
CA SER A 544 -1.64 20.18 -6.05
C SER A 544 -2.69 19.46 -5.21
N LEU A 545 -2.23 18.74 -4.18
CA LEU A 545 -3.11 18.20 -3.15
C LEU A 545 -3.69 19.37 -2.35
N ARG A 546 -5.02 19.40 -2.21
CA ARG A 546 -5.76 20.48 -1.57
C ARG A 546 -6.29 20.12 -0.21
N SER A 547 -6.65 18.87 -0.01
CA SER A 547 -7.17 18.32 1.23
C SER A 547 -6.74 16.86 1.38
N THR A 548 -6.62 16.39 2.60
CA THR A 548 -6.54 14.98 2.98
C THR A 548 -7.32 14.76 4.26
N ILE A 549 -7.55 13.50 4.60
CA ILE A 549 -8.10 13.09 5.89
C ILE A 549 -7.03 12.26 6.59
N ASP A 550 -6.89 12.46 7.88
CA ASP A 550 -6.12 11.61 8.77
C ASP A 550 -6.72 11.68 10.18
N ASP A 551 -6.13 11.05 11.18
CA ASP A 551 -6.59 11.14 12.56
C ASP A 551 -5.76 12.14 13.37
N LEU A 552 -6.44 12.90 14.21
CA LEU A 552 -5.88 13.75 15.23
C LEU A 552 -5.89 12.97 16.54
N SER A 553 -4.76 12.78 17.17
CA SER A 553 -4.64 12.08 18.46
C SER A 553 -4.31 13.00 19.63
N ASP A 554 -4.19 14.30 19.40
CA ASP A 554 -3.79 15.30 20.39
C ASP A 554 -4.96 15.79 21.27
N PRO A 555 -5.08 15.35 22.54
CA PRO A 555 -6.17 15.79 23.43
C PRO A 555 -6.03 17.25 23.88
N ARG A 556 -4.81 17.81 23.85
CA ARG A 556 -4.51 19.18 24.35
C ARG A 556 -5.37 20.24 23.70
N VAL A 557 -5.65 20.10 22.40
CA VAL A 557 -6.46 21.09 21.67
C VAL A 557 -7.91 21.14 22.17
N PHE A 558 -8.45 20.00 22.58
CA PHE A 558 -9.80 19.89 23.16
C PHE A 558 -9.84 20.33 24.61
N GLU A 559 -8.83 19.98 25.41
CA GLU A 559 -8.66 20.44 26.81
C GLU A 559 -8.54 21.96 26.86
N ASP A 560 -7.68 22.54 26.01
CA ASP A 560 -7.50 23.98 25.93
C ASP A 560 -8.79 24.69 25.49
N TRP A 561 -9.57 24.09 24.55
CA TRP A 561 -10.88 24.59 24.16
C TRP A 561 -11.88 24.53 25.33
N ALA A 562 -11.96 23.40 26.02
CA ALA A 562 -12.89 23.24 27.16
C ALA A 562 -12.58 24.24 28.27
N ASN A 563 -11.30 24.44 28.61
CA ASN A 563 -10.86 25.42 29.61
C ASN A 563 -11.26 26.85 29.21
N ARG A 564 -11.04 27.26 27.97
CA ARG A 564 -11.42 28.60 27.47
C ARG A 564 -12.93 28.82 27.49
N ASN A 565 -13.71 27.78 27.27
CA ASN A 565 -15.17 27.86 27.20
C ASN A 565 -15.86 27.46 28.52
N HIS A 566 -15.08 27.26 29.59
CA HIS A 566 -15.59 26.87 30.90
C HIS A 566 -16.45 25.59 30.89
N VAL A 567 -16.08 24.62 30.02
CA VAL A 567 -16.73 23.31 29.95
C VAL A 567 -15.99 22.36 30.87
N PRO A 568 -16.70 21.75 31.85
CA PRO A 568 -16.05 20.83 32.77
C PRO A 568 -15.62 19.54 32.07
N ILE A 569 -14.42 19.10 32.35
CA ILE A 569 -13.84 17.82 31.90
C ILE A 569 -13.97 16.83 33.05
N GLY A 570 -14.66 15.72 32.83
CA GLY A 570 -14.83 14.66 33.83
C GLY A 570 -13.62 13.75 33.94
N ASP A 571 -13.43 13.13 35.10
CA ASP A 571 -12.25 12.26 35.38
C ASP A 571 -12.16 11.04 34.44
N THR A 572 -13.27 10.66 33.79
CA THR A 572 -13.32 9.53 32.86
C THR A 572 -13.14 9.95 31.39
N TRP A 573 -12.98 11.26 31.14
CA TRP A 573 -12.76 11.71 29.77
C TRP A 573 -11.37 11.30 29.28
N ASN A 574 -11.35 10.75 28.10
CA ASN A 574 -10.12 10.43 27.40
C ASN A 574 -10.37 10.55 25.91
N PHE A 575 -9.51 11.27 25.22
CA PHE A 575 -9.62 11.45 23.78
C PHE A 575 -8.99 10.24 23.05
N SER A 576 -9.78 9.59 22.21
CA SER A 576 -9.38 8.36 21.52
C SER A 576 -9.05 8.57 20.04
N GLY A 577 -8.82 9.83 19.64
CA GLY A 577 -8.57 10.23 18.27
C GLY A 577 -9.85 10.53 17.49
N ALA A 578 -9.75 11.42 16.49
CA ALA A 578 -10.84 11.76 15.59
C ALA A 578 -10.31 12.08 14.18
N ALA A 579 -11.05 11.62 13.16
CA ALA A 579 -10.75 11.98 11.78
C ALA A 579 -10.97 13.48 11.55
N PHE A 580 -10.04 14.12 10.85
CA PHE A 580 -10.06 15.56 10.60
C PHE A 580 -9.39 15.93 9.27
N ASN A 581 -9.53 17.18 8.86
CA ASN A 581 -8.78 17.74 7.74
C ASN A 581 -7.59 18.57 8.27
N PRO A 582 -6.35 18.11 8.14
CA PRO A 582 -5.17 18.82 8.63
C PRO A 582 -5.00 20.21 8.02
N GLY A 583 -4.77 21.21 8.90
CA GLY A 583 -4.55 22.60 8.52
C GLY A 583 -5.79 23.33 8.00
N GLU A 584 -6.96 22.85 8.31
CA GLU A 584 -8.26 23.49 8.09
C GLU A 584 -8.99 23.66 9.42
N ASP A 585 -10.05 24.49 9.42
CA ASP A 585 -10.93 24.58 10.57
C ASP A 585 -11.81 23.33 10.62
N ASN A 586 -11.93 22.73 11.81
CA ASN A 586 -12.66 21.49 12.01
C ASN A 586 -13.71 21.67 13.12
N ASP A 587 -14.89 21.12 12.88
CA ASP A 587 -16.01 21.12 13.82
C ASP A 587 -16.20 19.72 14.39
N PHE A 588 -16.14 19.58 15.70
CA PHE A 588 -16.30 18.30 16.39
C PHE A 588 -17.50 18.31 17.33
N LEU A 589 -17.99 17.12 17.61
CA LEU A 589 -18.94 16.89 18.68
C LEU A 589 -18.24 16.06 19.76
N ILE A 590 -17.99 16.64 20.93
CA ILE A 590 -17.21 16.02 22.00
C ILE A 590 -18.04 15.93 23.28
N ASP A 591 -18.10 14.76 23.88
CA ASP A 591 -18.59 14.58 25.25
C ASP A 591 -17.40 14.53 26.22
N PHE A 592 -17.17 15.63 26.93
CA PHE A 592 -16.10 15.75 27.92
C PHE A 592 -16.37 15.00 29.22
N LYS A 593 -17.46 14.22 29.31
CA LYS A 593 -17.84 13.46 30.51
C LYS A 593 -18.02 14.30 31.77
N GLY A 594 -18.15 15.61 31.63
CA GLY A 594 -18.35 16.56 32.72
C GLY A 594 -19.84 16.79 33.08
N GLY A 595 -20.74 15.88 32.67
CA GLY A 595 -22.19 15.92 32.98
C GLY A 595 -23.02 16.87 32.09
N LYS A 596 -22.40 17.54 31.11
CA LYS A 596 -23.11 18.46 30.19
C LYS A 596 -23.50 17.82 28.85
N GLY A 597 -23.16 16.54 28.63
CA GLY A 597 -23.33 15.85 27.35
C GLY A 597 -22.44 16.41 26.25
N TYR A 598 -22.88 16.35 24.99
CA TYR A 598 -22.08 16.77 23.85
C TYR A 598 -21.92 18.28 23.77
N SER A 599 -20.69 18.72 23.53
CA SER A 599 -20.33 20.10 23.17
C SER A 599 -19.98 20.19 21.69
N GLN A 600 -20.47 21.22 21.02
CA GLN A 600 -19.97 21.57 19.68
C GLN A 600 -18.63 22.31 19.82
N VAL A 601 -17.57 21.69 19.34
CA VAL A 601 -16.21 22.18 19.45
C VAL A 601 -15.75 22.64 18.10
N HIS A 602 -15.67 23.95 17.89
CA HIS A 602 -15.01 24.52 16.74
C HIS A 602 -13.54 24.73 17.07
N LEU A 603 -12.65 24.18 16.27
CA LEU A 603 -11.21 24.39 16.34
C LEU A 603 -10.73 24.96 15.02
N SER A 604 -10.21 26.19 15.06
CA SER A 604 -9.53 26.78 13.91
C SER A 604 -8.23 26.04 13.60
N ALA A 605 -7.75 26.12 12.37
CA ALA A 605 -6.47 25.58 11.96
C ALA A 605 -5.31 26.08 12.85
N ALA A 606 -5.40 27.34 13.33
CA ALA A 606 -4.39 27.91 14.24
C ALA A 606 -4.41 27.28 15.62
N GLU A 607 -5.59 26.94 16.16
CA GLU A 607 -5.74 26.29 17.47
C GLU A 607 -5.25 24.83 17.44
N ILE A 608 -5.54 24.09 16.36
CA ILE A 608 -4.98 22.74 16.15
C ILE A 608 -3.46 22.83 15.96
N GLY A 609 -2.96 23.88 15.30
CA GLY A 609 -1.52 24.14 15.13
C GLY A 609 -0.84 23.22 14.12
N ILE A 610 -1.59 22.34 13.45
CA ILE A 610 -1.11 21.47 12.39
C ILE A 610 -1.09 22.23 11.06
N PRO A 611 0.01 22.20 10.28
CA PRO A 611 0.13 22.97 9.06
C PRO A 611 -0.81 22.42 7.96
N LYS A 612 -1.22 23.31 7.05
CA LYS A 612 -2.02 22.93 5.89
C LYS A 612 -1.31 21.89 5.03
N VAL A 613 -2.09 20.92 4.58
CA VAL A 613 -1.67 19.91 3.61
C VAL A 613 -1.00 20.52 2.40
N LYS A 614 0.16 20.01 2.04
CA LYS A 614 0.88 20.44 0.85
C LYS A 614 1.55 19.25 0.18
N ARG A 615 1.15 18.97 -1.06
CA ARG A 615 1.87 18.11 -2.00
C ARG A 615 1.76 18.76 -3.36
N ILE A 616 2.88 19.18 -3.91
CA ILE A 616 2.98 19.79 -5.23
C ILE A 616 3.86 18.88 -6.09
N TYR A 617 3.33 18.47 -7.24
CA TYR A 617 4.08 17.76 -8.26
C TYR A 617 4.15 18.63 -9.51
N LYS A 618 5.35 18.81 -10.03
CA LYS A 618 5.62 19.49 -11.29
C LYS A 618 6.45 18.55 -12.15
N ALA A 619 6.08 18.41 -13.42
CA ALA A 619 6.85 17.60 -14.35
C ALA A 619 6.88 18.20 -15.73
N LEU A 620 7.99 17.97 -16.43
CA LEU A 620 8.17 18.12 -17.85
C LEU A 620 8.50 16.75 -18.42
N ASP A 621 7.61 16.23 -19.26
CA ASP A 621 7.79 14.99 -20.00
C ASP A 621 8.13 15.33 -21.45
N LEU A 622 9.21 14.77 -21.97
CA LEU A 622 9.62 14.85 -23.37
C LEU A 622 9.65 13.44 -23.93
N PHE A 623 9.23 13.28 -25.17
CA PHE A 623 9.43 12.01 -25.87
C PHE A 623 9.88 12.22 -27.31
N ALA A 624 10.60 11.23 -27.84
CA ALA A 624 10.92 11.03 -29.24
C ALA A 624 10.64 9.57 -29.58
N GLU A 625 9.96 9.34 -30.71
CA GLU A 625 9.52 8.03 -31.14
C GLU A 625 9.83 7.84 -32.63
N HIS A 626 10.49 6.74 -32.96
CA HIS A 626 10.54 6.21 -34.29
C HIS A 626 9.43 5.18 -34.48
N PRO A 627 8.34 5.46 -35.21
CA PRO A 627 7.31 4.51 -35.51
C PRO A 627 7.88 3.26 -36.16
N TYR A 628 7.25 2.11 -35.97
CA TYR A 628 7.73 0.87 -36.59
C TYR A 628 7.83 1.04 -38.11
N ARG A 629 9.05 1.02 -38.61
CA ARG A 629 9.39 1.13 -40.02
C ARG A 629 10.77 0.54 -40.27
N ASN A 630 10.98 -0.04 -41.46
CA ASN A 630 12.26 -0.65 -41.85
C ASN A 630 12.79 -1.67 -40.80
N GLY A 631 11.86 -2.41 -40.20
CA GLY A 631 12.20 -3.47 -39.27
C GLY A 631 12.50 -3.02 -37.82
N TRP A 632 12.31 -1.73 -37.43
CA TRP A 632 12.54 -1.31 -36.07
C TRP A 632 11.54 -0.27 -35.56
N TYR A 633 11.37 -0.29 -34.25
CA TYR A 633 10.62 0.68 -33.46
C TYR A 633 11.48 1.14 -32.28
N GLY A 634 11.40 2.41 -31.93
CA GLY A 634 12.07 2.92 -30.75
C GLY A 634 11.37 4.13 -30.15
N LYS A 635 11.36 4.22 -28.83
CA LYS A 635 10.83 5.37 -28.08
C LYS A 635 11.74 5.73 -26.94
N LEU A 636 12.07 7.00 -26.84
CA LEU A 636 12.79 7.62 -25.74
C LEU A 636 11.87 8.58 -25.02
N ASN A 637 11.77 8.43 -23.70
CA ASN A 637 11.06 9.36 -22.82
C ASN A 637 12.04 9.92 -21.81
N TYR A 638 11.99 11.22 -21.59
CA TYR A 638 12.68 11.90 -20.52
C TYR A 638 11.65 12.63 -19.66
N THR A 639 11.70 12.41 -18.36
CA THR A 639 10.89 13.14 -17.38
C THR A 639 11.80 13.87 -16.41
N TRP A 640 11.66 15.20 -16.36
CA TRP A 640 12.07 15.96 -15.20
C TRP A 640 10.86 16.14 -14.28
N ALA A 641 11.02 15.83 -13.00
CA ALA A 641 9.91 15.94 -12.05
C ALA A 641 10.38 16.41 -10.68
N ARG A 642 9.49 17.08 -9.96
CA ARG A 642 9.68 17.52 -8.59
C ARG A 642 8.42 17.25 -7.78
N SER A 643 8.55 16.42 -6.73
CA SER A 643 7.49 16.12 -5.76
C SER A 643 7.88 16.68 -4.41
N GLU A 644 7.17 17.71 -3.93
CA GLU A 644 7.47 18.44 -2.70
C GLU A 644 6.22 18.65 -1.86
N GLY A 645 6.39 18.65 -0.54
CA GLY A 645 5.29 18.89 0.38
C GLY A 645 5.62 18.47 1.80
N ASN A 646 4.57 18.34 2.61
CA ASN A 646 4.65 17.84 3.98
C ASN A 646 3.96 16.49 4.15
N THR A 647 3.34 15.95 3.09
CA THR A 647 2.65 14.66 3.08
C THR A 647 2.61 14.06 1.69
N GLU A 648 2.44 12.74 1.61
CA GLU A 648 2.10 12.00 0.39
C GLU A 648 0.58 11.86 0.19
N GLY A 649 -0.24 12.25 1.16
CA GLY A 649 -1.69 12.06 1.20
C GLY A 649 -2.07 11.06 2.29
N GLN A 650 -3.01 10.16 1.99
CA GLN A 650 -3.48 9.14 2.93
C GLN A 650 -2.50 7.97 3.15
N THR A 651 -1.38 7.94 2.46
CA THR A 651 -0.35 6.90 2.59
C THR A 651 0.96 7.51 3.02
N LEU A 652 1.84 6.69 3.57
CA LEU A 652 3.14 7.09 4.05
C LEU A 652 4.20 6.07 3.63
N SER A 653 5.16 6.49 2.82
CA SER A 653 6.27 5.65 2.35
C SER A 653 7.63 5.99 2.97
N ASP A 654 7.65 6.92 3.90
CA ASP A 654 8.85 7.21 4.70
C ASP A 654 9.32 5.95 5.44
N THR A 655 10.63 5.77 5.51
CA THR A 655 11.21 4.65 6.26
C THR A 655 10.98 4.83 7.76
N ALA A 656 10.69 3.73 8.44
CA ALA A 656 10.66 3.65 9.89
C ALA A 656 9.66 4.63 10.55
N THR A 657 8.43 4.49 10.17
CA THR A 657 7.29 5.08 10.86
C THR A 657 6.66 4.06 11.79
N GLY A 658 6.12 4.49 12.90
CA GLY A 658 5.44 3.59 13.86
C GLY A 658 4.11 3.09 13.34
N GLN A 659 3.42 3.90 12.53
CA GLN A 659 2.11 3.59 11.96
C GLN A 659 2.03 4.15 10.55
N ALA A 660 1.71 3.30 9.60
CA ALA A 660 1.60 3.62 8.17
C ALA A 660 0.24 3.20 7.58
N ASP A 661 -0.77 2.94 8.42
CA ASP A 661 -2.12 2.59 7.99
C ASP A 661 -2.72 3.72 7.15
N VAL A 662 -3.50 3.35 6.14
CA VAL A 662 -4.07 4.34 5.20
C VAL A 662 -5.08 5.23 5.91
N ALA A 663 -4.91 6.54 5.79
CA ALA A 663 -5.74 7.59 6.41
C ALA A 663 -5.79 7.57 7.96
N THR A 664 -4.88 6.85 8.59
CA THR A 664 -4.63 6.85 10.03
C THR A 664 -3.13 6.76 10.26
N THR A 665 -2.39 7.71 9.67
CA THR A 665 -0.93 7.72 9.76
C THR A 665 -0.50 8.50 10.99
N GLN A 666 0.61 8.10 11.61
CA GLN A 666 1.16 8.89 12.73
C GLN A 666 1.57 10.33 12.36
N THR A 667 1.57 10.68 11.08
CA THR A 667 2.08 11.97 10.60
C THR A 667 1.33 13.16 11.19
N TRP A 668 0.01 13.00 11.38
CA TRP A 668 -0.90 14.09 11.75
C TRP A 668 -1.41 14.00 13.18
N ASP A 669 -0.97 13.00 13.96
CA ASP A 669 -1.42 12.80 15.34
C ASP A 669 -1.17 14.01 16.23
N TYR A 670 -0.04 14.69 16.03
CA TYR A 670 0.40 15.83 16.82
C TYR A 670 1.11 16.87 15.96
N LYS A 671 0.97 18.13 16.28
CA LYS A 671 1.60 19.24 15.54
C LYS A 671 3.13 19.12 15.48
N GLU A 672 3.76 18.59 16.51
CA GLU A 672 5.20 18.46 16.64
C GLU A 672 5.80 17.48 15.62
N LEU A 673 5.04 16.49 15.16
CA LEU A 673 5.44 15.57 14.10
C LEU A 673 5.60 16.28 12.74
N MET A 674 4.92 17.42 12.58
CA MET A 674 4.95 18.21 11.37
C MET A 674 6.03 19.30 11.36
N TYR A 675 6.77 19.47 12.46
CA TYR A 675 7.91 20.38 12.48
C TYR A 675 8.97 19.89 11.49
N HIS A 676 9.38 20.77 10.56
CA HIS A 676 10.33 20.47 9.48
C HIS A 676 9.89 19.36 8.49
N ALA A 677 8.62 18.94 8.51
CA ALA A 677 8.09 17.90 7.63
C ALA A 677 7.96 18.34 6.16
N LYS A 678 8.14 19.64 5.85
CA LYS A 678 8.08 20.16 4.49
C LYS A 678 9.41 20.00 3.76
N GLY A 679 9.37 19.36 2.60
CA GLY A 679 10.55 19.17 1.74
C GLY A 679 10.26 18.25 0.57
N ARG A 680 11.31 17.61 0.04
CA ARG A 680 11.18 16.60 -1.03
C ARG A 680 10.55 15.32 -0.48
N LEU A 681 9.56 14.83 -1.18
CA LEU A 681 8.83 13.62 -0.76
C LEU A 681 9.60 12.34 -1.16
N PRO A 682 9.38 11.22 -0.46
CA PRO A 682 10.11 9.97 -0.71
C PRO A 682 9.99 9.43 -2.14
N ASN A 683 8.92 9.77 -2.87
CA ASN A 683 8.69 9.37 -4.25
C ASN A 683 9.31 10.33 -5.28
N ASP A 684 10.01 11.39 -4.86
CA ASP A 684 10.64 12.33 -5.79
C ASP A 684 11.82 11.68 -6.52
N ARG A 685 11.73 11.62 -7.84
CA ARG A 685 12.76 11.19 -8.76
C ARG A 685 12.99 12.30 -9.79
N THR A 686 13.97 13.16 -9.55
CA THR A 686 14.11 14.40 -10.31
C THR A 686 14.33 14.17 -11.80
N HIS A 687 15.04 13.11 -12.19
CA HIS A 687 15.33 12.78 -13.58
C HIS A 687 15.02 11.31 -13.83
N GLN A 688 14.29 11.04 -14.90
CA GLN A 688 14.06 9.69 -15.39
C GLN A 688 14.20 9.66 -16.91
N ILE A 689 14.99 8.72 -17.42
CA ILE A 689 15.09 8.36 -18.83
C ILE A 689 14.54 6.94 -18.97
N LYS A 690 13.61 6.76 -19.88
CA LYS A 690 13.08 5.46 -20.29
C LYS A 690 13.21 5.34 -21.79
N ALA A 691 13.95 4.35 -22.26
CA ALA A 691 14.05 4.07 -23.68
C ALA A 691 13.67 2.60 -23.92
N PHE A 692 12.84 2.35 -24.91
CA PHE A 692 12.46 1.00 -25.29
C PHE A 692 12.27 0.90 -26.81
N GLY A 693 12.50 -0.28 -27.32
CA GLY A 693 12.34 -0.53 -28.73
C GLY A 693 12.69 -1.96 -29.09
N TYR A 694 12.51 -2.29 -30.37
CA TYR A 694 12.87 -3.58 -30.91
C TYR A 694 13.32 -3.44 -32.37
N TYR A 695 14.07 -4.44 -32.79
CA TYR A 695 14.59 -4.57 -34.15
C TYR A 695 14.40 -5.99 -34.66
N ASP A 696 13.81 -6.13 -35.84
CA ASP A 696 13.68 -7.40 -36.54
C ASP A 696 14.97 -7.71 -37.28
N LEU A 697 15.83 -8.55 -36.68
CA LEU A 697 17.07 -9.00 -37.30
C LEU A 697 16.82 -9.85 -38.54
N THR A 698 15.80 -10.68 -38.46
CA THR A 698 15.26 -11.47 -39.57
C THR A 698 13.75 -11.52 -39.45
N PRO A 699 12.99 -12.02 -40.44
CA PRO A 699 11.55 -12.23 -40.30
C PRO A 699 11.13 -13.14 -39.13
N GLU A 700 12.07 -13.95 -38.64
CA GLU A 700 11.86 -14.90 -37.55
C GLU A 700 12.39 -14.40 -36.22
N LEU A 701 13.36 -13.51 -36.19
CA LEU A 701 14.13 -13.14 -35.02
C LEU A 701 14.03 -11.64 -34.72
N THR A 702 13.43 -11.29 -33.61
CA THR A 702 13.33 -9.92 -33.08
C THR A 702 14.14 -9.77 -31.81
N ILE A 703 14.93 -8.70 -31.69
CA ILE A 703 15.59 -8.28 -30.45
C ILE A 703 14.89 -7.04 -29.92
N GLY A 704 14.52 -7.04 -28.66
CA GLY A 704 13.96 -5.89 -27.95
C GLY A 704 14.83 -5.45 -26.79
N GLY A 705 14.65 -4.22 -26.36
CA GLY A 705 15.33 -3.69 -25.18
C GLY A 705 14.49 -2.64 -24.43
N ASN A 706 14.71 -2.54 -23.12
CA ASN A 706 14.12 -1.55 -22.26
C ASN A 706 15.17 -1.00 -21.29
N LEU A 707 15.46 0.29 -21.38
CA LEU A 707 16.42 1.01 -20.55
C LEU A 707 15.69 1.93 -19.58
N LEU A 708 16.03 1.82 -18.29
CA LEU A 708 15.63 2.76 -17.25
C LEU A 708 16.88 3.39 -16.63
N ILE A 709 16.95 4.73 -16.63
CA ILE A 709 17.90 5.51 -15.84
C ILE A 709 17.10 6.48 -15.00
N ALA A 710 17.12 6.34 -13.68
CA ALA A 710 16.33 7.16 -12.76
C ALA A 710 17.21 7.67 -11.61
N ALA A 711 17.05 8.94 -11.25
CA ALA A 711 17.69 9.52 -10.09
C ALA A 711 17.24 8.82 -8.81
N GLY A 712 18.14 8.73 -7.82
CA GLY A 712 17.81 8.22 -6.49
C GLY A 712 16.78 9.08 -5.78
N ARG A 713 15.95 8.48 -4.92
CA ARG A 713 15.03 9.23 -4.07
C ARG A 713 15.79 10.03 -3.01
N PRO A 714 15.20 11.12 -2.49
CA PRO A 714 15.77 11.83 -1.34
C PRO A 714 15.71 10.95 -0.08
N THR A 715 16.63 11.19 0.84
CA THR A 715 16.71 10.54 2.13
C THR A 715 16.43 11.51 3.27
N ASN A 716 15.93 10.97 4.37
CA ASN A 716 15.63 11.70 5.59
C ASN A 716 16.64 11.34 6.70
N CYS A 717 16.64 12.13 7.76
CA CYS A 717 17.09 11.72 9.06
C CYS A 717 16.00 12.07 10.07
N LYS A 718 15.54 11.08 10.82
CA LYS A 718 14.45 11.21 11.79
C LYS A 718 14.91 10.78 13.17
N GLY A 719 14.47 11.50 14.18
CA GLY A 719 14.82 11.22 15.56
C GLY A 719 13.77 11.74 16.53
N SER A 720 14.16 11.80 17.80
CA SER A 720 13.31 12.31 18.88
C SER A 720 13.27 13.83 18.88
N LEU A 721 12.15 14.39 19.28
CA LEU A 721 11.98 15.82 19.51
C LEU A 721 12.89 16.28 20.66
N PRO A 722 13.68 17.37 20.52
CA PRO A 722 14.63 17.81 21.55
C PRO A 722 13.97 18.24 22.87
N ASN A 723 12.88 18.99 22.79
CA ASN A 723 12.18 19.55 23.95
C ASN A 723 10.66 19.34 23.77
N PRO A 724 10.14 18.14 24.06
CA PRO A 724 8.72 17.87 23.97
C PRO A 724 7.93 18.66 25.04
N ASP A 725 6.72 19.11 24.70
CA ASP A 725 5.77 19.65 25.68
C ASP A 725 5.53 18.58 26.78
N PRO A 726 5.71 18.90 28.07
CA PRO A 726 5.50 17.93 29.15
C PRO A 726 4.10 17.28 29.14
N ARG A 727 3.06 18.01 28.73
CA ARG A 727 1.70 17.45 28.59
C ARG A 727 1.63 16.37 27.51
N ALA A 728 2.44 16.53 26.48
CA ALA A 728 2.50 15.63 25.36
C ALA A 728 3.22 14.30 25.65
N VAL A 729 4.14 14.29 26.60
CA VAL A 729 4.87 13.08 27.01
C VAL A 729 3.91 12.01 27.56
N ASN A 730 2.86 12.42 28.26
CA ASN A 730 1.86 11.51 28.85
C ASN A 730 0.90 10.91 27.80
N PHE A 731 0.77 11.50 26.63
CA PHE A 731 -0.17 11.09 25.59
C PHE A 731 0.48 10.33 24.42
N GLY A 732 1.75 9.92 24.56
CA GLY A 732 2.40 9.09 23.55
C GLY A 732 3.05 9.87 22.39
N ILE A 733 3.28 11.18 22.53
CA ILE A 733 4.10 11.98 21.60
C ILE A 733 5.50 11.39 21.37
N ASN A 734 5.84 10.42 22.14
CA ASN A 734 6.99 9.56 22.01
C ASN A 734 6.98 8.64 20.78
N TYR A 735 6.53 9.14 19.64
CA TYR A 735 6.94 8.60 18.36
C TYR A 735 8.44 8.94 18.16
N ASN A 736 9.24 8.35 19.00
CA ASN A 736 10.60 8.71 19.37
C ASN A 736 11.61 8.73 18.22
N SER A 737 11.20 8.31 17.03
CA SER A 737 12.04 8.29 15.83
C SER A 737 11.33 8.93 14.65
N ALA A 738 10.23 9.62 14.86
CA ALA A 738 9.35 10.08 13.78
C ALA A 738 9.53 11.56 13.40
N HIS A 739 10.17 12.35 14.29
CA HIS A 739 10.34 13.78 14.08
C HIS A 739 11.50 14.07 13.12
N PHE A 740 11.38 15.16 12.36
CA PHE A 740 12.44 15.66 11.48
C PHE A 740 13.50 16.45 12.28
N TYR A 741 14.09 15.77 13.26
CA TYR A 741 15.19 16.20 14.11
C TYR A 741 16.24 15.09 14.20
N CYS A 742 17.53 15.46 14.20
CA CYS A 742 18.57 14.46 13.98
C CYS A 742 19.96 14.96 14.41
N PHE A 743 20.93 14.06 14.32
CA PHE A 743 22.38 14.29 14.45
C PHE A 743 22.87 14.74 15.85
N GLY A 744 22.02 14.75 16.86
CA GLY A 744 22.43 15.01 18.23
C GLY A 744 23.14 13.81 18.87
N ALA A 745 24.08 14.05 19.77
CA ALA A 745 24.67 13.00 20.61
C ALA A 745 23.65 12.43 21.60
N THR A 746 22.70 13.24 22.03
CA THR A 746 21.50 12.86 22.78
C THR A 746 20.26 13.43 22.12
N PRO A 747 19.05 12.96 22.45
CA PRO A 747 17.82 13.53 21.89
C PRO A 747 17.68 15.04 22.09
N LYS A 748 18.16 15.57 23.18
CA LYS A 748 18.13 17.02 23.49
C LYS A 748 19.01 17.86 22.55
N ASP A 749 20.03 17.24 21.98
CA ASP A 749 20.99 17.90 21.10
C ASP A 749 20.57 17.76 19.61
N ASN A 750 19.48 17.07 19.32
CA ASN A 750 19.00 16.92 17.94
C ASN A 750 18.69 18.30 17.34
N VAL A 751 19.12 18.49 16.11
CA VAL A 751 18.87 19.71 15.32
C VAL A 751 17.82 19.47 14.25
N PRO A 752 17.16 20.50 13.75
CA PRO A 752 16.24 20.39 12.63
C PRO A 752 16.87 19.70 11.42
N SER A 753 16.18 18.68 10.89
CA SER A 753 16.56 17.94 9.69
C SER A 753 15.37 17.92 8.72
N PRO A 754 15.17 18.97 7.90
CA PRO A 754 14.02 19.06 7.02
C PRO A 754 13.85 17.84 6.11
N ARG A 755 12.61 17.50 5.81
CA ARG A 755 12.28 16.34 4.95
C ARG A 755 13.09 16.36 3.64
N GLY A 756 13.72 15.22 3.28
CA GLY A 756 14.43 15.04 2.03
C GLY A 756 15.69 15.89 1.86
N SER A 757 16.28 16.39 2.98
CA SER A 757 17.43 17.29 2.96
C SER A 757 18.80 16.61 3.12
N VAL A 758 18.82 15.33 3.48
CA VAL A 758 20.08 14.63 3.84
C VAL A 758 20.89 14.24 2.60
N GLY A 759 20.21 14.00 1.47
CA GLY A 759 20.86 13.60 0.23
C GLY A 759 19.94 12.76 -0.65
N ASN A 760 20.51 12.08 -1.63
CA ASN A 760 19.78 11.16 -2.50
C ASN A 760 20.44 9.79 -2.48
N LEU A 761 19.64 8.74 -2.67
CA LEU A 761 20.14 7.41 -2.97
C LEU A 761 20.80 7.39 -4.36
N GLU A 762 21.41 6.27 -4.70
CA GLU A 762 22.08 6.05 -5.98
C GLU A 762 21.12 6.10 -7.17
N TRP A 763 21.66 6.39 -8.34
CA TRP A 763 20.93 6.30 -9.60
C TRP A 763 20.64 4.84 -9.95
N ASP A 764 19.39 4.54 -10.26
CA ASP A 764 18.97 3.24 -10.80
C ASP A 764 19.20 3.20 -12.31
N ARG A 765 20.02 2.24 -12.77
CA ARG A 765 20.40 2.06 -14.18
C ARG A 765 20.18 0.61 -14.54
N ARG A 766 19.10 0.36 -15.26
CA ARG A 766 18.72 -1.01 -15.66
C ARG A 766 18.51 -1.08 -17.15
N LEU A 767 19.05 -2.13 -17.76
CA LEU A 767 18.78 -2.53 -19.13
C LEU A 767 18.22 -3.94 -19.08
N ASP A 768 17.07 -4.13 -19.70
CA ASP A 768 16.47 -5.43 -19.98
C ASP A 768 16.54 -5.69 -21.48
N LEU A 769 16.82 -6.92 -21.86
CA LEU A 769 16.84 -7.37 -23.25
C LEU A 769 15.85 -8.49 -23.46
N ASN A 770 15.22 -8.52 -24.62
CA ASN A 770 14.32 -9.57 -25.05
C ASN A 770 14.76 -10.13 -26.41
N LEU A 771 14.77 -11.43 -26.53
CA LEU A 771 14.94 -12.14 -27.79
C LEU A 771 13.65 -12.93 -28.05
N SER A 772 13.06 -12.75 -29.23
CA SER A 772 11.84 -13.44 -29.68
C SER A 772 12.11 -14.14 -30.99
N TYR A 773 11.95 -15.47 -31.02
CA TYR A 773 12.12 -16.30 -32.21
C TYR A 773 10.80 -16.94 -32.64
N LYS A 774 10.41 -16.72 -33.88
CA LYS A 774 9.16 -17.18 -34.50
C LYS A 774 9.49 -18.09 -35.70
N PRO A 775 9.72 -19.40 -35.48
CA PRO A 775 10.11 -20.30 -36.56
C PRO A 775 9.03 -20.40 -37.62
N GLN A 776 9.38 -20.22 -38.89
CA GLN A 776 8.43 -20.28 -40.03
C GLN A 776 7.87 -21.70 -40.21
N GLN A 777 8.63 -22.72 -39.80
CA GLN A 777 8.26 -24.12 -39.89
C GLN A 777 7.10 -24.51 -38.97
N VAL A 778 6.93 -23.78 -37.85
CA VAL A 778 5.89 -24.03 -36.85
C VAL A 778 5.11 -22.77 -36.63
N LYS A 779 4.13 -22.52 -37.50
CA LYS A 779 3.27 -21.35 -37.41
C LYS A 779 2.59 -21.27 -36.04
N GLY A 780 2.63 -20.12 -35.39
CA GLY A 780 2.03 -19.88 -34.09
C GLY A 780 2.96 -20.11 -32.89
N LEU A 781 4.13 -20.75 -33.08
CA LEU A 781 5.15 -20.90 -32.03
C LEU A 781 5.98 -19.61 -31.90
N VAL A 782 6.16 -19.17 -30.65
CA VAL A 782 7.07 -18.08 -30.29
C VAL A 782 7.93 -18.53 -29.13
N LEU A 783 9.24 -18.55 -29.31
CA LEU A 783 10.22 -18.78 -28.25
C LEU A 783 10.78 -17.44 -27.79
N LYS A 784 10.87 -17.25 -26.48
CA LYS A 784 11.30 -15.99 -25.87
C LYS A 784 12.43 -16.21 -24.86
N MET A 785 13.36 -15.27 -24.82
CA MET A 785 14.36 -15.17 -23.76
C MET A 785 14.41 -13.71 -23.29
N ASP A 786 14.08 -13.48 -22.04
CA ASP A 786 14.18 -12.16 -21.40
C ASP A 786 15.37 -12.16 -20.45
N ILE A 787 16.25 -11.19 -20.58
CA ILE A 787 17.37 -10.95 -19.68
C ILE A 787 17.09 -9.66 -18.93
N PHE A 788 16.67 -9.78 -17.67
CA PHE A 788 16.39 -8.64 -16.82
C PHE A 788 17.68 -8.15 -16.16
N ASN A 789 17.83 -6.84 -16.05
CA ASN A 789 18.97 -6.19 -15.41
C ASN A 789 20.32 -6.70 -15.93
N VAL A 790 20.56 -6.56 -17.23
CA VAL A 790 21.78 -7.05 -17.93
C VAL A 790 23.06 -6.63 -17.19
N PHE A 791 23.12 -5.42 -16.65
CA PHE A 791 24.28 -4.90 -15.93
C PHE A 791 24.44 -5.46 -14.53
N ASN A 792 23.46 -6.22 -14.02
CA ASN A 792 23.42 -6.70 -12.65
C ASN A 792 23.56 -5.57 -11.61
N ALA A 793 22.97 -4.42 -11.90
CA ALA A 793 23.01 -3.25 -11.03
C ALA A 793 22.04 -3.47 -9.85
N GLN A 794 22.60 -3.77 -8.67
CA GLN A 794 21.84 -3.92 -7.44
C GLN A 794 21.98 -2.66 -6.59
N VAL A 795 21.22 -1.63 -6.94
CA VAL A 795 21.30 -0.31 -6.30
C VAL A 795 20.45 -0.23 -5.04
N VAL A 796 20.88 0.61 -4.10
CA VAL A 796 20.16 0.84 -2.85
C VAL A 796 18.83 1.55 -3.11
N GLN A 797 17.72 0.91 -2.70
CA GLN A 797 16.36 1.44 -2.86
C GLN A 797 15.83 2.03 -1.55
N LYS A 798 16.27 1.50 -0.39
CA LYS A 798 15.80 1.90 0.93
C LYS A 798 16.91 1.76 1.95
N VAL A 799 17.02 2.75 2.84
CA VAL A 799 17.94 2.76 3.98
C VAL A 799 17.19 3.03 5.28
N GLU A 800 17.79 2.68 6.41
CA GLU A 800 17.30 3.08 7.74
C GLU A 800 17.52 4.60 7.92
N GLU A 801 16.44 5.33 8.19
CA GLU A 801 16.44 6.79 8.31
C GLU A 801 16.26 7.28 9.76
N ARG A 802 16.16 6.36 10.75
CA ARG A 802 16.09 6.73 12.18
C ARG A 802 17.47 6.93 12.76
N TRP A 803 17.66 8.08 13.41
CA TRP A 803 18.89 8.43 14.11
C TRP A 803 18.90 7.96 15.56
N ASN A 804 17.83 8.24 16.28
CA ASN A 804 17.67 7.78 17.67
C ASN A 804 16.23 7.36 17.95
N ASN A 805 16.07 6.61 19.03
CA ASN A 805 14.79 6.21 19.58
C ASN A 805 14.81 6.42 21.08
N ARG A 806 13.98 7.32 21.58
CA ARG A 806 14.07 7.83 22.95
C ARG A 806 15.50 8.32 23.24
N ASN A 807 16.08 7.86 24.33
CA ASN A 807 17.42 8.25 24.76
C ASN A 807 18.54 7.40 24.13
N VAL A 808 18.24 6.56 23.12
CA VAL A 808 19.21 5.64 22.53
C VAL A 808 19.49 6.01 21.09
N LEU A 809 20.76 6.25 20.76
CA LEU A 809 21.21 6.36 19.38
C LEU A 809 21.02 5.01 18.67
N LEU A 810 20.43 5.05 17.48
CA LEU A 810 20.26 3.86 16.66
C LEU A 810 21.47 3.69 15.76
N ASN A 811 22.33 2.75 16.11
CA ASN A 811 23.54 2.41 15.36
C ASN A 811 23.23 1.84 13.95
N THR A 812 21.97 1.80 13.56
CA THR A 812 21.49 1.29 12.27
C THR A 812 21.23 2.40 11.25
N TYR A 813 21.36 3.68 11.61
CA TYR A 813 21.19 4.78 10.67
C TYR A 813 22.03 4.60 9.41
N GLY A 814 21.43 4.77 8.23
CA GLY A 814 22.08 4.54 6.94
C GLY A 814 22.19 3.06 6.50
N GLN A 815 21.74 2.12 7.33
CA GLN A 815 21.78 0.70 7.01
C GLN A 815 20.91 0.38 5.79
N VAL A 816 21.43 -0.38 4.84
CA VAL A 816 20.70 -0.84 3.66
C VAL A 816 19.55 -1.77 4.08
N LEU A 817 18.34 -1.42 3.70
CA LEU A 817 17.12 -2.20 3.95
C LEU A 817 16.63 -2.91 2.68
N SER A 818 16.88 -2.34 1.51
CA SER A 818 16.44 -2.92 0.24
C SER A 818 17.39 -2.57 -0.90
N LEU A 819 17.66 -3.54 -1.77
CA LEU A 819 18.37 -3.40 -3.03
C LEU A 819 17.47 -3.80 -4.19
N SER A 820 17.72 -3.26 -5.39
CA SER A 820 17.05 -3.72 -6.60
C SER A 820 17.38 -5.18 -6.92
N ALA A 821 16.53 -5.83 -7.74
CA ALA A 821 16.70 -7.23 -8.10
C ALA A 821 17.99 -7.48 -8.90
N PRO A 822 18.68 -8.60 -8.71
CA PRO A 822 19.84 -9.00 -9.51
C PRO A 822 19.43 -9.36 -10.93
N ARG A 823 20.41 -9.52 -11.83
CA ARG A 823 20.18 -10.05 -13.16
C ARG A 823 19.51 -11.44 -13.09
N SER A 824 18.51 -11.64 -13.95
CA SER A 824 17.85 -12.94 -14.11
C SER A 824 17.46 -13.17 -15.57
N VAL A 825 17.32 -14.42 -15.94
CA VAL A 825 16.89 -14.82 -17.28
C VAL A 825 15.58 -15.58 -17.16
N ARG A 826 14.59 -15.19 -17.97
CA ARG A 826 13.32 -15.91 -18.14
C ARG A 826 13.30 -16.53 -19.53
N LEU A 827 12.96 -17.79 -19.60
CA LEU A 827 12.75 -18.53 -20.85
C LEU A 827 11.26 -18.73 -21.04
N GLY A 828 10.77 -18.50 -22.25
CA GLY A 828 9.36 -18.60 -22.58
C GLY A 828 9.10 -19.35 -23.89
N ALA A 829 7.96 -20.02 -23.94
CA ALA A 829 7.41 -20.62 -25.17
C ALA A 829 5.92 -20.35 -25.21
N GLU A 830 5.42 -19.88 -26.34
CA GLU A 830 4.00 -19.65 -26.59
C GLU A 830 3.62 -20.31 -27.91
N TYR A 831 2.45 -20.96 -27.90
CA TYR A 831 1.88 -21.49 -29.12
C TYR A 831 0.44 -21.02 -29.25
N ASN A 832 0.12 -20.35 -30.37
CA ASN A 832 -1.18 -19.81 -30.68
C ASN A 832 -1.70 -20.43 -31.98
N TYR A 833 -2.92 -20.93 -31.97
CA TYR A 833 -3.54 -21.57 -33.11
C TYR A 833 -4.95 -21.03 -33.33
N LYS A 834 -5.28 -20.79 -34.61
CA LYS A 834 -6.63 -20.39 -35.05
C LYS A 834 -7.16 -21.42 -36.05
N PHE A 835 -8.42 -21.85 -35.92
CA PHE A 835 -9.05 -22.85 -36.76
C PHE A 835 -10.53 -22.55 -37.01
#